data_141a82ca08d4e06bf5fc51f223727d3d
#
_entry.id   141a82ca08d4e06bf5fc51f223727d3d
#
_cell.length_a   1.000
_cell.length_b   1.000
_cell.length_c   1.000
_cell.angle_alpha   90.00
_cell.angle_beta   90.00
_cell.angle_gamma   90.00
#
_symmetry.space_group_name_H-M   'P 1'
#
loop_
_entity.id
_entity.type
_entity.pdbx_description
1 polymer ?
#
loop_
_entity_poly.entity_id
_entity_poly.type
_entity_poly.pdbx_seq_one_letter_code
_entity_poly.pdbx_strand_id
1 'polypeptide(L)'
;ALQIMLEGPLGGAAFNNEFGRPNLTGYFRTFEETVNGEMRGYHKPIMLAGGVGSIAAQHTHKHALPVGALLIQLGGAGMLIGLGGGAASSMDTGANAENLDFASVQRGNPEMQRRAQEVIDRCWQMGENNLILSIHDVGAGGISNALPELVHGGGRGARFELRAVPSEERGMSPMQIWSNEAQERYVLAIDPARLDEFKALCERERCPFAVLGRAIADDQLIVHDELFNNNAVDMPLSVLLGKPPKMTRNVKREGVKLPAFDVSKINLKDAVERTLRLPSVADKTFLISIGDRTVGGLTARDQMVGPWQVPVADVAVTLMGFNTALGEAFALGERTPLAVLNAPASGRMAVGEAITNIAAARIEKIGDIKLSANWMAAAGHHGEDAALFDTVRAVGMELCPQLGISIPVGKDSMSMRTAWQEGTEKKAVTAPLSLIVTAFAPCMDARLTLTPQLAADLDTVLLLIDLGEGKNRMGGSALAQVYKQVGNVGPDLDDAGKLKIFFDLVQRLNGEGKLLAYHDRSDGGLFTTLCEMAFATHVGLTINLDELQGDVLSTLFNEELGAVVQVHCRDLQYVLDVCHSAGLAAVRSVAKLNISGTVDIVQQDKTLFSETGVNLKRIWSETTYRMQKLRDNPACAQQEYDCILDAADPGLQVKLTYDVNENITAPALLKYRPTIAILREQGVNGHVEMAAAFDRAGFTAIDVHMSDIITGRVKLVDFKGVAACGGFSYGDVLGAGEGWAKSILFNPRARDEFEAFFKRDDTFALGVCNGCQMMSNLHEIIPGAEHWAHFGRNLSEQFEARFVMVEVQPSPSILFDGMAGSRMPIVVAHGEGYA
;
A
#
# COMPACT_ATOMS: atom_id res chain seq x y z
N ALA A 1 6.39 -10.59 19.61
CA ALA A 1 6.72 -10.51 18.18
C ALA A 1 5.64 -11.18 17.32
N LEU A 2 5.33 -12.47 17.55
CA LEU A 2 4.33 -13.17 16.73
C LEU A 2 2.97 -12.46 16.72
N GLN A 3 2.49 -12.01 17.87
CA GLN A 3 1.22 -11.29 17.96
C GLN A 3 1.22 -10.00 17.10
N ILE A 4 2.30 -9.23 17.13
CA ILE A 4 2.45 -8.03 16.28
C ILE A 4 2.44 -8.40 14.79
N MET A 5 3.08 -9.52 14.42
CA MET A 5 3.09 -10.00 13.04
C MET A 5 1.70 -10.44 12.55
N LEU A 6 0.84 -10.92 13.45
CA LEU A 6 -0.53 -11.32 13.15
C LEU A 6 -1.48 -10.11 13.12
N GLU A 7 -1.43 -9.26 14.14
CA GLU A 7 -2.43 -8.19 14.37
C GLU A 7 -2.06 -6.85 13.71
N GLY A 8 -0.76 -6.52 13.61
CA GLY A 8 -0.35 -5.26 13.01
C GLY A 8 -0.84 -5.06 11.57
N PRO A 9 -0.68 -6.05 10.67
CA PRO A 9 -1.22 -5.97 9.32
C PRO A 9 -2.74 -5.85 9.26
N LEU A 10 -3.48 -6.49 10.19
CA LEU A 10 -4.94 -6.37 10.27
C LEU A 10 -5.37 -4.93 10.51
N GLY A 11 -4.70 -4.22 11.44
CA GLY A 11 -5.01 -2.82 11.74
C GLY A 11 -4.82 -1.92 10.53
N GLY A 12 -3.71 -2.07 9.82
CA GLY A 12 -3.43 -1.31 8.59
C GLY A 12 -4.43 -1.62 7.46
N ALA A 13 -4.74 -2.89 7.24
CA ALA A 13 -5.70 -3.31 6.23
C ALA A 13 -7.13 -2.83 6.56
N ALA A 14 -7.59 -3.01 7.80
CA ALA A 14 -8.93 -2.60 8.23
C ALA A 14 -9.13 -1.09 8.06
N PHE A 15 -8.14 -0.27 8.47
CA PHE A 15 -8.21 1.18 8.26
C PHE A 15 -8.36 1.54 6.78
N ASN A 16 -7.51 0.97 5.93
CA ASN A 16 -7.53 1.30 4.50
C ASN A 16 -8.76 0.75 3.77
N ASN A 17 -9.27 -0.41 4.15
CA ASN A 17 -10.52 -0.96 3.61
C ASN A 17 -11.69 -0.01 3.87
N GLU A 18 -11.83 0.47 5.10
CA GLU A 18 -12.91 1.36 5.51
C GLU A 18 -12.73 2.77 4.95
N PHE A 19 -11.52 3.34 5.02
CA PHE A 19 -11.22 4.63 4.44
C PHE A 19 -11.36 4.64 2.91
N GLY A 20 -11.11 3.51 2.24
CA GLY A 20 -11.22 3.35 0.80
C GLY A 20 -9.94 3.74 0.05
N ARG A 21 -8.81 3.17 0.46
CA ARG A 21 -7.52 3.27 -0.24
C ARG A 21 -6.88 1.89 -0.39
N PRO A 22 -6.48 1.49 -1.62
CA PRO A 22 -5.91 0.18 -1.84
C PRO A 22 -4.46 0.11 -1.34
N ASN A 23 -4.12 -0.99 -0.68
CA ASN A 23 -2.74 -1.34 -0.32
C ASN A 23 -2.13 -2.21 -1.41
N LEU A 24 -1.25 -1.67 -2.24
CA LEU A 24 -0.78 -2.30 -3.49
C LEU A 24 0.66 -2.76 -3.45
N THR A 25 1.42 -2.41 -2.43
CA THR A 25 2.81 -2.82 -2.28
C THR A 25 3.20 -2.88 -0.81
N GLY A 26 4.33 -3.49 -0.52
CA GLY A 26 4.83 -3.62 0.84
C GLY A 26 6.02 -4.57 0.90
N TYR A 27 6.51 -4.81 2.09
CA TYR A 27 7.51 -5.82 2.37
C TYR A 27 7.20 -6.49 3.71
N PHE A 28 7.73 -7.68 3.91
CA PHE A 28 7.64 -8.39 5.16
C PHE A 28 8.97 -9.07 5.47
N ARG A 29 9.59 -8.68 6.59
CA ARG A 29 10.90 -9.19 6.98
C ARG A 29 10.94 -9.55 8.44
N THR A 30 11.54 -10.70 8.73
CA THR A 30 11.99 -11.09 10.06
C THR A 30 13.50 -11.19 10.08
N PHE A 31 14.11 -10.71 11.13
CA PHE A 31 15.55 -10.84 11.35
C PHE A 31 15.82 -10.89 12.85
N GLU A 32 16.55 -11.91 13.29
CA GLU A 32 17.06 -12.02 14.65
C GLU A 32 18.32 -12.90 14.64
N GLU A 33 19.47 -12.26 14.77
CA GLU A 33 20.77 -12.92 14.75
C GLU A 33 21.72 -12.32 15.78
N THR A 34 22.59 -13.17 16.37
CA THR A 34 23.68 -12.69 17.22
C THR A 34 24.86 -12.27 16.35
N VAL A 35 25.22 -10.99 16.40
CA VAL A 35 26.31 -10.40 15.64
C VAL A 35 27.30 -9.79 16.61
N ASN A 36 28.54 -10.26 16.61
CA ASN A 36 29.59 -9.82 17.56
C ASN A 36 29.17 -9.86 19.04
N GLY A 37 28.35 -10.83 19.44
CA GLY A 37 27.86 -10.99 20.81
C GLY A 37 26.63 -10.14 21.16
N GLU A 38 26.12 -9.34 20.24
CA GLU A 38 24.89 -8.59 20.40
C GLU A 38 23.72 -9.21 19.61
N MET A 39 22.53 -9.23 20.22
CA MET A 39 21.31 -9.62 19.53
C MET A 39 20.86 -8.48 18.63
N ARG A 40 20.82 -8.74 17.32
CA ARG A 40 20.35 -7.82 16.30
C ARG A 40 19.01 -8.29 15.77
N GLY A 41 17.98 -7.43 15.75
CA GLY A 41 16.65 -7.83 15.29
C GLY A 41 15.58 -6.77 15.47
N TYR A 42 14.36 -7.09 15.02
CA TYR A 42 13.21 -6.18 14.99
C TYR A 42 12.21 -6.46 16.11
N HIS A 43 12.61 -6.32 17.39
CA HIS A 43 11.67 -6.37 18.50
C HIS A 43 10.85 -5.07 18.61
N LYS A 44 11.36 -3.94 18.14
CA LYS A 44 10.58 -2.77 17.79
C LYS A 44 10.20 -2.90 16.31
N PRO A 45 8.91 -3.10 15.97
CA PRO A 45 8.52 -3.36 14.60
C PRO A 45 8.64 -2.08 13.74
N ILE A 46 8.89 -2.27 12.46
CA ILE A 46 8.81 -1.24 11.44
C ILE A 46 7.50 -1.47 10.68
N MET A 47 6.64 -0.46 10.64
CA MET A 47 5.48 -0.42 9.75
C MET A 47 5.55 0.86 8.93
N LEU A 48 5.45 0.73 7.63
CA LEU A 48 5.43 1.85 6.70
C LEU A 48 4.03 2.09 6.19
N ALA A 49 3.65 3.35 6.14
CA ALA A 49 2.49 3.82 5.41
C ALA A 49 2.94 4.96 4.50
N GLY A 50 2.49 4.92 3.27
CA GLY A 50 2.82 5.93 2.27
C GLY A 50 1.92 5.75 1.05
N GLY A 51 2.03 6.66 0.10
CA GLY A 51 1.21 6.59 -1.10
C GLY A 51 1.58 7.65 -2.12
N VAL A 52 0.91 7.59 -3.25
CA VAL A 52 0.97 8.56 -4.34
C VAL A 52 -0.43 9.11 -4.59
N GLY A 53 -0.51 10.35 -5.01
CA GLY A 53 -1.76 11.01 -5.35
C GLY A 53 -1.54 12.15 -6.31
N SER A 54 -2.64 12.69 -6.85
CA SER A 54 -2.62 13.83 -7.77
C SER A 54 -2.93 15.12 -7.04
N ILE A 55 -2.25 16.19 -7.43
CA ILE A 55 -2.52 17.55 -6.98
C ILE A 55 -2.57 18.50 -8.18
N ALA A 56 -3.54 19.40 -8.21
CA ALA A 56 -3.62 20.41 -9.25
C ALA A 56 -2.44 21.41 -9.14
N ALA A 57 -1.86 21.80 -10.26
CA ALA A 57 -0.69 22.67 -10.30
C ALA A 57 -0.85 23.96 -9.49
N GLN A 58 -2.05 24.55 -9.48
CA GLN A 58 -2.39 25.76 -8.73
C GLN A 58 -2.36 25.57 -7.19
N HIS A 59 -2.36 24.32 -6.70
CA HIS A 59 -2.34 24.00 -5.27
C HIS A 59 -0.98 23.50 -4.77
N THR A 60 0.04 23.45 -5.63
CA THR A 60 1.38 22.95 -5.26
C THR A 60 2.16 23.90 -4.37
N HIS A 61 1.78 25.17 -4.33
CA HIS A 61 2.44 26.19 -3.52
C HIS A 61 1.45 26.87 -2.57
N LYS A 62 1.89 27.09 -1.34
CA LYS A 62 1.12 27.87 -0.36
C LYS A 62 1.15 29.36 -0.74
N HIS A 63 -0.01 29.99 -0.69
CA HIS A 63 -0.17 31.43 -0.89
C HIS A 63 -0.23 32.16 0.44
N ALA A 64 0.04 33.48 0.41
CA ALA A 64 -0.11 34.32 1.59
C ALA A 64 -1.58 34.36 2.03
N LEU A 65 -1.84 34.05 3.30
CA LEU A 65 -3.20 34.11 3.84
C LEU A 65 -3.68 35.56 3.99
N PRO A 66 -4.94 35.86 3.67
CA PRO A 66 -5.53 37.15 4.03
C PRO A 66 -5.55 37.36 5.55
N VAL A 67 -5.33 38.60 6.00
CA VAL A 67 -5.55 38.96 7.41
C VAL A 67 -7.03 38.76 7.73
N GLY A 68 -7.33 38.07 8.81
CA GLY A 68 -8.69 37.73 9.21
C GLY A 68 -9.23 36.42 8.64
N ALA A 69 -8.47 35.71 7.80
CA ALA A 69 -8.86 34.36 7.37
C ALA A 69 -9.20 33.49 8.57
N LEU A 70 -10.28 32.73 8.48
CA LEU A 70 -10.71 31.82 9.53
C LEU A 70 -9.81 30.58 9.55
N LEU A 71 -9.42 30.18 10.74
CA LEU A 71 -8.60 29.00 10.99
C LEU A 71 -9.50 27.92 11.61
N ILE A 72 -9.61 26.79 10.92
CA ILE A 72 -10.63 25.79 11.18
C ILE A 72 -9.95 24.45 11.50
N GLN A 73 -10.49 23.70 12.44
CA GLN A 73 -10.31 22.26 12.54
C GLN A 73 -11.46 21.57 11.85
N LEU A 74 -11.15 20.62 10.95
CA LEU A 74 -12.08 19.72 10.28
C LEU A 74 -11.83 18.31 10.79
N GLY A 75 -12.91 17.55 11.07
CA GLY A 75 -12.84 16.15 11.48
C GLY A 75 -13.13 15.94 12.95
N GLY A 76 -12.60 14.85 13.52
CA GLY A 76 -12.96 14.35 14.84
C GLY A 76 -12.58 15.25 16.02
N ALA A 77 -13.15 14.96 17.17
CA ALA A 77 -12.83 15.63 18.43
C ALA A 77 -11.59 15.04 19.12
N GLY A 78 -10.93 15.82 19.96
CA GLY A 78 -9.85 15.34 20.81
C GLY A 78 -10.36 14.51 22.00
N MET A 79 -9.52 13.55 22.44
CA MET A 79 -9.75 12.72 23.63
C MET A 79 -8.43 12.59 24.39
N LEU A 80 -8.47 12.05 25.64
CA LEU A 80 -7.27 11.77 26.45
C LEU A 80 -6.49 10.51 25.97
N ILE A 81 -6.31 10.41 24.67
CA ILE A 81 -5.50 9.40 24.00
C ILE A 81 -4.57 10.10 22.99
N GLY A 82 -3.43 9.46 22.68
CA GLY A 82 -2.45 10.04 21.77
C GLY A 82 -1.67 11.23 22.36
N LEU A 83 -1.67 11.41 23.67
CA LEU A 83 -0.89 12.44 24.34
C LEU A 83 0.60 12.08 24.31
N GLY A 84 1.40 12.90 23.62
CA GLY A 84 2.83 12.67 23.50
C GLY A 84 3.22 11.42 22.70
N GLY A 85 2.34 10.93 21.81
CA GLY A 85 2.61 9.74 20.99
C GLY A 85 3.84 9.89 20.12
N GLY A 86 4.07 11.07 19.52
CA GLY A 86 5.27 11.38 18.76
C GLY A 86 6.54 11.31 19.59
N ALA A 87 6.51 11.78 20.84
CA ALA A 87 7.63 11.69 21.78
C ALA A 87 7.85 10.23 22.24
N ALA A 88 6.78 9.51 22.60
CA ALA A 88 6.87 8.11 23.01
C ALA A 88 7.44 7.20 21.91
N SER A 89 7.05 7.40 20.65
CA SER A 89 7.57 6.65 19.52
C SER A 89 9.07 6.91 19.26
N SER A 90 9.57 8.05 19.72
CA SER A 90 10.98 8.46 19.62
C SER A 90 11.87 7.96 20.75
N MET A 91 11.32 7.16 21.68
CA MET A 91 12.06 6.56 22.80
C MET A 91 12.30 5.06 22.55
N ASP A 92 13.33 4.50 23.18
CA ASP A 92 13.55 3.05 23.18
C ASP A 92 12.34 2.34 23.81
N THR A 93 11.89 1.25 23.21
CA THR A 93 10.77 0.46 23.74
C THR A 93 11.17 -0.12 25.10
N GLY A 94 10.32 0.08 26.11
CA GLY A 94 10.55 -0.31 27.50
C GLY A 94 11.24 0.77 28.34
N ALA A 95 11.50 1.95 27.80
CA ALA A 95 12.09 3.07 28.54
C ALA A 95 11.05 3.87 29.36
N ASN A 96 9.77 3.85 28.94
CA ASN A 96 8.67 4.53 29.59
C ASN A 96 7.97 3.69 30.65
N ALA A 97 7.23 4.35 31.53
CA ALA A 97 6.27 3.68 32.39
C ALA A 97 5.05 3.23 31.58
N GLU A 98 4.49 2.05 31.89
CA GLU A 98 3.39 1.42 31.16
C GLU A 98 2.15 2.35 30.98
N ASN A 99 1.79 3.13 31.99
CA ASN A 99 0.69 4.05 31.93
C ASN A 99 0.89 5.20 30.94
N LEU A 100 2.15 5.64 30.71
CA LEU A 100 2.48 6.64 29.71
C LEU A 100 2.40 6.04 28.29
N ASP A 101 2.81 4.79 28.13
CA ASP A 101 2.68 4.08 26.86
C ASP A 101 1.20 3.89 26.48
N PHE A 102 0.34 3.55 27.44
CA PHE A 102 -1.11 3.49 27.20
C PHE A 102 -1.72 4.85 26.84
N ALA A 103 -1.32 5.93 27.48
CA ALA A 103 -1.81 7.28 27.18
C ALA A 103 -1.34 7.77 25.81
N SER A 104 -0.22 7.25 25.29
CA SER A 104 0.33 7.62 23.98
C SER A 104 -0.32 6.89 22.80
N VAL A 105 -1.12 5.86 23.05
CA VAL A 105 -1.79 5.07 21.99
C VAL A 105 -2.77 5.95 21.23
N GLN A 106 -2.60 6.01 19.90
CA GLN A 106 -3.54 6.64 19.00
C GLN A 106 -4.55 5.60 18.49
N ARG A 107 -5.79 6.04 18.26
CA ARG A 107 -6.86 5.18 17.73
C ARG A 107 -7.39 5.80 16.46
N GLY A 108 -7.44 4.99 15.40
CA GLY A 108 -7.99 5.39 14.12
C GLY A 108 -9.52 5.36 14.12
N ASN A 109 -10.13 6.27 13.38
CA ASN A 109 -11.54 6.27 13.01
C ASN A 109 -11.64 6.49 11.49
N PRO A 110 -11.53 5.41 10.69
CA PRO A 110 -11.50 5.52 9.23
C PRO A 110 -12.75 6.16 8.64
N GLU A 111 -13.90 5.97 9.27
CA GLU A 111 -15.16 6.57 8.85
C GLU A 111 -15.13 8.10 9.00
N MET A 112 -14.58 8.62 10.11
CA MET A 112 -14.36 10.06 10.29
C MET A 112 -13.35 10.60 9.27
N GLN A 113 -12.27 9.86 9.02
CA GLN A 113 -11.30 10.19 7.97
C GLN A 113 -11.97 10.28 6.60
N ARG A 114 -12.89 9.35 6.28
CA ARG A 114 -13.65 9.38 5.02
C ARG A 114 -14.52 10.62 4.90
N ARG A 115 -15.26 11.00 5.95
CA ARG A 115 -16.07 12.23 5.96
C ARG A 115 -15.24 13.49 5.73
N ALA A 116 -14.10 13.61 6.42
CA ALA A 116 -13.19 14.74 6.22
C ALA A 116 -12.65 14.78 4.77
N GLN A 117 -12.28 13.62 4.22
CA GLN A 117 -11.82 13.51 2.84
C GLN A 117 -12.89 13.95 1.84
N GLU A 118 -14.17 13.58 2.04
CA GLU A 118 -15.26 14.02 1.17
C GLU A 118 -15.42 15.56 1.15
N VAL A 119 -15.29 16.21 2.31
CA VAL A 119 -15.31 17.68 2.36
C VAL A 119 -14.14 18.28 1.58
N ILE A 120 -12.94 17.74 1.78
CA ILE A 120 -11.73 18.20 1.09
C ILE A 120 -11.89 18.00 -0.43
N ASP A 121 -12.37 16.82 -0.86
CA ASP A 121 -12.56 16.48 -2.27
C ASP A 121 -13.59 17.41 -2.94
N ARG A 122 -14.70 17.71 -2.27
CA ARG A 122 -15.69 18.68 -2.79
C ARG A 122 -15.09 20.08 -2.93
N CYS A 123 -14.25 20.50 -1.98
CA CYS A 123 -13.60 21.82 -2.05
C CYS A 123 -12.63 21.91 -3.23
N TRP A 124 -11.70 20.96 -3.39
CA TRP A 124 -10.72 21.07 -4.48
C TRP A 124 -11.36 20.88 -5.87
N GLN A 125 -12.45 20.10 -6.00
CA GLN A 125 -13.21 19.94 -7.25
C GLN A 125 -13.86 21.24 -7.76
N MET A 126 -14.01 22.25 -6.89
CA MET A 126 -14.46 23.58 -7.29
C MET A 126 -13.40 24.36 -8.11
N GLY A 127 -12.20 23.82 -8.28
CA GLY A 127 -11.13 24.43 -9.06
C GLY A 127 -10.70 25.78 -8.47
N GLU A 128 -10.79 26.86 -9.24
CA GLU A 128 -10.43 28.22 -8.77
C GLU A 128 -11.34 28.73 -7.65
N ASN A 129 -12.54 28.17 -7.50
CA ASN A 129 -13.47 28.51 -6.44
C ASN A 129 -13.29 27.66 -5.18
N ASN A 130 -12.19 26.92 -5.05
CA ASN A 130 -11.87 26.13 -3.86
C ASN A 130 -12.06 26.97 -2.58
N LEU A 131 -12.82 26.43 -1.61
CA LEU A 131 -13.05 27.09 -0.33
C LEU A 131 -11.82 27.13 0.56
N ILE A 132 -10.93 26.12 0.39
CA ILE A 132 -9.74 25.95 1.20
C ILE A 132 -8.59 26.79 0.64
N LEU A 133 -8.12 27.77 1.40
CA LEU A 133 -6.98 28.61 1.07
C LEU A 133 -5.64 27.93 1.38
N SER A 134 -5.58 27.16 2.47
CA SER A 134 -4.44 26.34 2.89
C SER A 134 -4.93 25.24 3.80
N ILE A 135 -4.24 24.09 3.81
CA ILE A 135 -4.58 22.92 4.62
C ILE A 135 -3.31 22.27 5.15
N HIS A 136 -3.42 21.69 6.35
CA HIS A 136 -2.39 20.85 6.97
C HIS A 136 -3.06 19.70 7.72
N ASP A 137 -2.43 18.51 7.74
CA ASP A 137 -2.87 17.40 8.58
C ASP A 137 -2.49 17.61 10.04
N VAL A 138 -3.17 16.91 10.94
CA VAL A 138 -2.84 16.90 12.37
C VAL A 138 -2.15 15.58 12.69
N GLY A 139 -0.83 15.64 12.81
CA GLY A 139 0.03 14.50 13.13
C GLY A 139 0.72 14.62 14.48
N ALA A 140 2.02 14.28 14.51
CA ALA A 140 2.85 14.42 15.72
C ALA A 140 2.85 15.84 16.27
N GLY A 141 2.73 15.99 17.59
CA GLY A 141 2.56 17.27 18.25
C GLY A 141 1.12 17.82 18.22
N GLY A 142 0.22 17.16 17.49
CA GLY A 142 -1.19 17.56 17.43
C GLY A 142 -1.41 18.93 16.78
N ILE A 143 -2.44 19.64 17.23
CA ILE A 143 -2.74 20.98 16.70
C ILE A 143 -1.70 22.02 17.11
N SER A 144 -0.88 21.71 18.14
CA SER A 144 0.22 22.59 18.55
C SER A 144 1.36 22.68 17.52
N ASN A 145 1.41 21.72 16.62
CA ASN A 145 2.30 21.72 15.44
C ASN A 145 1.57 22.20 14.18
N ALA A 146 0.43 21.58 13.87
CA ALA A 146 -0.27 21.79 12.62
C ALA A 146 -0.76 23.25 12.41
N LEU A 147 -1.31 23.89 13.45
CA LEU A 147 -1.82 25.27 13.33
C LEU A 147 -0.72 26.32 13.15
N PRO A 148 0.39 26.29 13.94
CA PRO A 148 1.53 27.16 13.68
C PRO A 148 2.14 26.99 12.29
N GLU A 149 2.31 25.75 11.81
CA GLU A 149 2.85 25.50 10.46
C GLU A 149 1.91 26.01 9.37
N LEU A 150 0.58 25.83 9.53
CA LEU A 150 -0.41 26.35 8.60
C LEU A 150 -0.26 27.85 8.38
N VAL A 151 -0.22 28.62 9.48
CA VAL A 151 -0.19 30.11 9.41
C VAL A 151 1.18 30.65 9.05
N HIS A 152 2.24 30.04 9.55
CA HIS A 152 3.62 30.39 9.17
C HIS A 152 3.86 30.19 7.66
N GLY A 153 3.41 29.04 7.12
CA GLY A 153 3.45 28.78 5.68
C GLY A 153 2.64 29.78 4.84
N GLY A 154 1.61 30.40 5.44
CA GLY A 154 0.81 31.48 4.87
C GLY A 154 1.33 32.90 5.14
N GLY A 155 2.52 33.04 5.78
CA GLY A 155 3.16 34.33 6.09
C GLY A 155 2.38 35.18 7.09
N ARG A 156 1.74 34.55 8.09
CA ARG A 156 0.90 35.21 9.10
C ARG A 156 1.16 34.64 10.48
N GLY A 157 0.83 35.40 11.54
CA GLY A 157 0.56 34.88 12.86
C GLY A 157 -0.91 34.53 13.05
N ALA A 158 -1.29 34.12 14.24
CA ALA A 158 -2.65 33.73 14.56
C ALA A 158 -3.06 33.99 16.00
N ARG A 159 -4.36 34.19 16.19
CA ARG A 159 -5.02 34.16 17.48
C ARG A 159 -6.05 33.05 17.51
N PHE A 160 -5.92 32.13 18.46
CA PHE A 160 -6.80 30.99 18.69
C PHE A 160 -7.54 31.08 20.01
N GLU A 161 -8.75 30.54 20.06
CA GLU A 161 -9.52 30.27 21.25
C GLU A 161 -9.45 28.80 21.60
N LEU A 162 -8.72 28.46 22.64
CA LEU A 162 -8.40 27.04 22.96
C LEU A 162 -9.65 26.20 23.22
N ARG A 163 -10.67 26.81 23.90
CA ARG A 163 -11.92 26.09 24.23
C ARG A 163 -12.87 25.92 23.03
N ALA A 164 -12.57 26.52 21.90
CA ALA A 164 -13.26 26.25 20.63
C ALA A 164 -12.84 24.92 20.00
N VAL A 165 -11.74 24.32 20.43
CA VAL A 165 -11.28 23.00 19.96
C VAL A 165 -12.28 21.93 20.39
N PRO A 166 -12.88 21.16 19.47
CA PRO A 166 -13.79 20.09 19.81
C PRO A 166 -13.11 19.03 20.69
N SER A 167 -13.77 18.63 21.77
CA SER A 167 -13.29 17.61 22.69
C SER A 167 -14.47 16.78 23.21
N GLU A 168 -14.31 15.47 23.22
CA GLU A 168 -15.27 14.53 23.84
C GLU A 168 -15.04 14.40 25.35
N GLU A 169 -13.92 14.91 25.86
CA GLU A 169 -13.58 14.81 27.27
C GLU A 169 -13.55 16.20 27.93
N ARG A 170 -14.52 16.42 28.81
CA ARG A 170 -14.59 17.62 29.66
C ARG A 170 -13.48 17.56 30.70
N GLY A 171 -12.78 18.66 30.91
CA GLY A 171 -11.75 18.77 31.93
C GLY A 171 -10.32 18.57 31.45
N MET A 172 -10.11 18.41 30.14
CA MET A 172 -8.78 18.48 29.58
C MET A 172 -8.10 19.81 29.89
N SER A 173 -6.85 19.76 30.35
CA SER A 173 -6.00 20.94 30.57
C SER A 173 -5.68 21.64 29.24
N PRO A 174 -5.25 22.90 29.27
CA PRO A 174 -4.81 23.62 28.09
C PRO A 174 -3.74 22.88 27.28
N MET A 175 -2.76 22.27 27.95
CA MET A 175 -1.72 21.47 27.34
C MET A 175 -2.29 20.23 26.65
N GLN A 176 -3.20 19.51 27.32
CA GLN A 176 -3.81 18.30 26.75
C GLN A 176 -4.66 18.60 25.51
N ILE A 177 -5.36 19.75 25.48
CA ILE A 177 -6.12 20.18 24.29
C ILE A 177 -5.16 20.58 23.17
N TRP A 178 -4.18 21.43 23.48
CA TRP A 178 -3.30 22.02 22.48
C TRP A 178 -2.32 21.01 21.84
N SER A 179 -1.81 20.07 22.66
CA SER A 179 -0.82 19.07 22.22
C SER A 179 -1.43 17.68 21.95
N ASN A 180 -2.75 17.59 21.81
CA ASN A 180 -3.43 16.33 21.53
C ASN A 180 -3.16 15.85 20.09
N GLU A 181 -2.72 14.61 19.96
CA GLU A 181 -2.41 13.96 18.68
C GLU A 181 -3.54 13.06 18.16
N ALA A 182 -4.79 13.22 18.64
CA ALA A 182 -5.91 12.45 18.09
C ALA A 182 -5.98 12.61 16.57
N GLN A 183 -6.15 11.50 15.86
CA GLN A 183 -6.11 11.43 14.40
C GLN A 183 -7.44 11.86 13.75
N GLU A 184 -7.52 11.74 12.42
CA GLU A 184 -8.68 12.09 11.60
C GLU A 184 -9.10 13.56 11.76
N ARG A 185 -8.09 14.43 11.84
CA ARG A 185 -8.25 15.89 11.92
C ARG A 185 -7.37 16.59 10.89
N TYR A 186 -7.90 17.68 10.36
CA TYR A 186 -7.18 18.61 9.50
C TYR A 186 -7.34 20.01 10.04
N VAL A 187 -6.33 20.86 9.84
CA VAL A 187 -6.45 22.30 10.08
C VAL A 187 -6.38 23.01 8.73
N LEU A 188 -7.25 24.00 8.54
CA LEU A 188 -7.36 24.70 7.26
C LEU A 188 -7.72 26.18 7.46
N ALA A 189 -7.45 26.97 6.44
CA ALA A 189 -7.81 28.38 6.37
C ALA A 189 -8.86 28.60 5.28
N ILE A 190 -9.90 29.40 5.59
CA ILE A 190 -10.93 29.80 4.62
C ILE A 190 -11.19 31.32 4.68
N ASP A 191 -11.81 31.84 3.63
CA ASP A 191 -12.31 33.21 3.61
C ASP A 191 -13.53 33.33 4.56
N PRO A 192 -13.56 34.30 5.49
CA PRO A 192 -14.72 34.53 6.34
C PRO A 192 -16.05 34.70 5.59
N ALA A 193 -16.02 35.29 4.40
CA ALA A 193 -17.22 35.49 3.57
C ALA A 193 -17.82 34.18 3.01
N ARG A 194 -17.05 33.07 3.05
CA ARG A 194 -17.48 31.78 2.52
C ARG A 194 -17.76 30.73 3.62
N LEU A 195 -17.82 31.14 4.89
CA LEU A 195 -18.06 30.23 6.01
C LEU A 195 -19.38 29.47 5.88
N ASP A 196 -20.47 30.15 5.46
CA ASP A 196 -21.78 29.50 5.34
C ASP A 196 -21.81 28.42 4.26
N GLU A 197 -21.09 28.63 3.16
CA GLU A 197 -20.94 27.65 2.09
C GLU A 197 -20.15 26.41 2.58
N PHE A 198 -19.03 26.66 3.28
CA PHE A 198 -18.23 25.58 3.87
C PHE A 198 -19.02 24.79 4.92
N LYS A 199 -19.80 25.48 5.77
CA LYS A 199 -20.69 24.88 6.75
C LYS A 199 -21.74 23.98 6.10
N ALA A 200 -22.41 24.45 5.05
CA ALA A 200 -23.41 23.67 4.33
C ALA A 200 -22.81 22.38 3.74
N LEU A 201 -21.57 22.45 3.25
CA LEU A 201 -20.84 21.30 2.75
C LEU A 201 -20.51 20.29 3.88
N CYS A 202 -19.98 20.76 5.01
CA CYS A 202 -19.70 19.93 6.17
C CYS A 202 -20.97 19.26 6.73
N GLU A 203 -22.10 19.99 6.78
CA GLU A 203 -23.40 19.45 7.20
C GLU A 203 -23.89 18.35 6.25
N ARG A 204 -23.72 18.54 4.92
CA ARG A 204 -24.06 17.53 3.93
C ARG A 204 -23.29 16.23 4.15
N GLU A 205 -21.98 16.34 4.31
CA GLU A 205 -21.08 15.20 4.51
C GLU A 205 -21.07 14.69 5.97
N ARG A 206 -21.85 15.30 6.85
CA ARG A 206 -21.89 15.02 8.30
C ARG A 206 -20.50 15.07 8.96
N CYS A 207 -19.61 15.93 8.43
CA CYS A 207 -18.27 16.09 8.95
C CYS A 207 -18.22 17.23 9.97
N PRO A 208 -17.80 16.97 11.23
CA PRO A 208 -17.65 18.02 12.22
C PRO A 208 -16.57 19.03 11.82
N PHE A 209 -16.77 20.29 12.16
CA PHE A 209 -15.73 21.31 12.07
C PHE A 209 -15.90 22.37 13.17
N ALA A 210 -14.83 23.12 13.46
CA ALA A 210 -14.88 24.23 14.37
C ALA A 210 -13.98 25.38 13.91
N VAL A 211 -14.45 26.62 14.07
CA VAL A 211 -13.61 27.82 13.88
C VAL A 211 -12.82 28.06 15.15
N LEU A 212 -11.50 27.87 15.07
CA LEU A 212 -10.59 27.96 16.22
C LEU A 212 -10.01 29.35 16.41
N GLY A 213 -9.94 30.15 15.34
CA GLY A 213 -9.30 31.46 15.40
C GLY A 213 -9.21 32.17 14.06
N ARG A 214 -8.32 33.15 14.00
CA ARG A 214 -8.11 34.00 12.82
C ARG A 214 -6.63 34.28 12.60
N ALA A 215 -6.25 34.39 11.32
CA ALA A 215 -4.93 34.86 10.91
C ALA A 215 -4.78 36.35 11.23
N ILE A 216 -3.63 36.74 11.77
CA ILE A 216 -3.30 38.13 12.10
C ILE A 216 -2.09 38.63 11.29
N ALA A 217 -1.90 39.97 11.24
CA ALA A 217 -0.84 40.53 10.40
C ALA A 217 0.57 40.27 10.97
N ASP A 218 0.67 40.25 12.31
CA ASP A 218 1.93 40.09 13.04
C ASP A 218 2.39 38.61 13.03
N ASP A 219 3.68 38.36 13.30
CA ASP A 219 4.29 37.03 13.45
C ASP A 219 4.05 36.41 14.85
N GLN A 220 2.93 36.74 15.49
CA GLN A 220 2.62 36.32 16.84
C GLN A 220 1.67 35.11 16.85
N LEU A 221 2.00 34.11 17.65
CA LEU A 221 1.11 33.01 18.02
C LEU A 221 0.48 33.30 19.39
N ILE A 222 -0.83 33.46 19.39
CA ILE A 222 -1.61 33.69 20.63
C ILE A 222 -2.65 32.57 20.74
N VAL A 223 -2.58 31.81 21.85
CA VAL A 223 -3.59 30.79 22.20
C VAL A 223 -4.23 31.21 23.52
N HIS A 224 -5.43 31.75 23.42
CA HIS A 224 -6.20 32.23 24.57
C HIS A 224 -7.05 31.10 25.15
N ASP A 225 -7.08 30.99 26.47
CA ASP A 225 -7.97 30.09 27.20
C ASP A 225 -9.04 30.91 27.93
N GLU A 226 -10.26 30.90 27.40
CA GLU A 226 -11.40 31.63 27.98
C GLU A 226 -11.71 31.14 29.41
N LEU A 227 -11.55 29.83 29.68
CA LEU A 227 -11.86 29.29 31.02
C LEU A 227 -10.96 29.85 32.12
N PHE A 228 -9.67 30.03 31.84
CA PHE A 228 -8.69 30.57 32.77
C PHE A 228 -8.41 32.05 32.53
N ASN A 229 -9.01 32.65 31.51
CA ASN A 229 -8.83 34.03 31.09
C ASN A 229 -7.35 34.46 30.99
N ASN A 230 -6.55 33.62 30.32
CA ASN A 230 -5.13 33.86 30.10
C ASN A 230 -4.70 33.33 28.71
N ASN A 231 -3.48 33.67 28.30
CA ASN A 231 -2.88 33.10 27.13
C ASN A 231 -2.05 31.86 27.49
N ALA A 232 -2.47 30.69 27.06
CA ALA A 232 -1.69 29.45 27.22
C ALA A 232 -0.40 29.49 26.41
N VAL A 233 -0.43 30.18 25.26
CA VAL A 233 0.73 30.49 24.41
C VAL A 233 0.65 31.94 23.99
N ASP A 234 1.79 32.66 24.08
CA ASP A 234 1.95 34.04 23.60
C ASP A 234 3.41 34.23 23.20
N MET A 235 3.75 34.00 21.95
CA MET A 235 5.14 34.08 21.47
C MET A 235 5.21 34.31 19.95
N PRO A 236 6.30 34.87 19.46
CA PRO A 236 6.54 34.93 18.01
C PRO A 236 6.73 33.55 17.42
N LEU A 237 6.16 33.28 16.21
CA LEU A 237 6.34 32.03 15.49
C LEU A 237 7.81 31.76 15.14
N SER A 238 8.59 32.82 14.94
CA SER A 238 10.04 32.73 14.72
C SER A 238 10.81 32.07 15.88
N VAL A 239 10.26 32.13 17.11
CA VAL A 239 10.81 31.40 18.28
C VAL A 239 10.48 29.92 18.20
N LEU A 240 9.26 29.60 17.83
CA LEU A 240 8.77 28.23 17.76
C LEU A 240 9.34 27.48 16.54
N LEU A 241 9.31 28.08 15.36
CA LEU A 241 9.70 27.50 14.09
C LEU A 241 11.09 27.94 13.61
N GLY A 242 11.84 28.61 14.49
CA GLY A 242 13.20 29.05 14.22
C GLY A 242 14.18 27.87 14.10
N LYS A 243 15.38 28.16 13.60
CA LYS A 243 16.41 27.12 13.47
C LYS A 243 16.87 26.65 14.86
N PRO A 244 16.79 25.35 15.16
CA PRO A 244 17.31 24.82 16.42
C PRO A 244 18.82 24.99 16.51
N PRO A 245 19.41 25.02 17.74
CA PRO A 245 20.84 25.03 17.92
C PRO A 245 21.52 23.87 17.18
N LYS A 246 22.68 24.14 16.58
CA LYS A 246 23.47 23.08 15.90
C LYS A 246 23.91 22.04 16.93
N MET A 247 23.56 20.79 16.64
CA MET A 247 24.04 19.64 17.44
C MET A 247 25.31 19.08 16.81
N THR A 248 26.32 18.76 17.61
CA THR A 248 27.52 18.06 17.18
C THR A 248 27.49 16.63 17.72
N ARG A 249 27.54 15.63 16.84
CA ARG A 249 27.72 14.23 17.19
C ARG A 249 29.15 13.82 16.88
N ASN A 250 29.90 13.41 17.91
CA ASN A 250 31.24 12.87 17.77
C ASN A 250 31.18 11.34 17.81
N VAL A 251 31.24 10.72 16.64
CA VAL A 251 31.01 9.28 16.48
C VAL A 251 32.23 8.57 15.90
N LYS A 252 32.32 7.25 16.11
CA LYS A 252 33.42 6.41 15.62
C LYS A 252 32.85 5.34 14.68
N ARG A 253 33.56 5.11 13.57
CA ARG A 253 33.32 3.97 12.69
C ARG A 253 33.90 2.71 13.34
N GLU A 254 33.10 1.65 13.32
CA GLU A 254 33.50 0.34 13.79
C GLU A 254 33.48 -0.67 12.65
N GLY A 255 34.58 -1.35 12.48
CA GLY A 255 34.67 -2.45 11.53
C GLY A 255 34.01 -3.70 12.09
N VAL A 256 33.10 -4.29 11.39
CA VAL A 256 32.51 -5.59 11.68
C VAL A 256 33.44 -6.68 11.09
N LYS A 257 33.90 -7.63 11.91
CA LYS A 257 34.65 -8.79 11.44
C LYS A 257 33.87 -10.05 11.76
N LEU A 258 33.29 -10.66 10.75
CA LEU A 258 32.54 -11.90 10.86
C LEU A 258 33.22 -13.01 10.06
N PRO A 259 32.98 -14.30 10.42
CA PRO A 259 33.48 -15.41 9.63
C PRO A 259 32.84 -15.45 8.24
N ALA A 260 33.54 -16.02 7.27
CA ALA A 260 32.96 -16.31 5.98
C ALA A 260 31.77 -17.27 6.14
N PHE A 261 30.78 -17.14 5.24
CA PHE A 261 29.66 -18.07 5.21
C PHE A 261 30.16 -19.47 4.82
N ASP A 262 29.98 -20.44 5.71
CA ASP A 262 30.39 -21.83 5.48
C ASP A 262 29.29 -22.64 4.84
N VAL A 263 29.41 -22.91 3.55
CA VAL A 263 28.47 -23.73 2.76
C VAL A 263 28.83 -25.22 2.74
N SER A 264 29.96 -25.62 3.31
CA SER A 264 30.51 -26.96 3.15
C SER A 264 29.65 -28.12 3.67
N LYS A 265 28.75 -27.84 4.61
CA LYS A 265 27.80 -28.80 5.19
C LYS A 265 26.36 -28.61 4.73
N ILE A 266 26.11 -27.71 3.79
CA ILE A 266 24.77 -27.40 3.33
C ILE A 266 24.40 -28.33 2.17
N ASN A 267 23.29 -29.06 2.35
CA ASN A 267 22.69 -29.86 1.29
C ASN A 267 21.74 -29.00 0.46
N LEU A 268 21.77 -29.14 -0.87
CA LEU A 268 20.97 -28.33 -1.79
C LEU A 268 19.47 -28.44 -1.51
N LYS A 269 18.94 -29.64 -1.24
CA LYS A 269 17.52 -29.83 -0.93
C LYS A 269 17.13 -29.12 0.38
N ASP A 270 17.93 -29.24 1.43
CA ASP A 270 17.68 -28.56 2.71
C ASP A 270 17.79 -27.03 2.55
N ALA A 271 18.73 -26.54 1.74
CA ALA A 271 18.85 -25.12 1.39
C ALA A 271 17.58 -24.59 0.70
N VAL A 272 17.08 -25.29 -0.32
CA VAL A 272 15.84 -24.96 -1.01
C VAL A 272 14.67 -24.87 -0.04
N GLU A 273 14.46 -25.93 0.75
CA GLU A 273 13.31 -25.99 1.65
C GLU A 273 13.34 -24.95 2.75
N ARG A 274 14.50 -24.66 3.34
CA ARG A 274 14.63 -23.64 4.40
C ARG A 274 14.47 -22.22 3.83
N THR A 275 15.08 -21.95 2.68
CA THR A 275 15.01 -20.62 2.07
C THR A 275 13.58 -20.28 1.67
N LEU A 276 12.85 -21.19 1.03
CA LEU A 276 11.45 -20.97 0.63
C LEU A 276 10.51 -20.76 1.83
N ARG A 277 10.81 -21.33 3.01
CA ARG A 277 10.02 -21.14 4.23
C ARG A 277 10.35 -19.87 5.01
N LEU A 278 11.46 -19.19 4.69
CA LEU A 278 11.82 -17.97 5.42
C LEU A 278 10.75 -16.90 5.22
N PRO A 279 10.22 -16.25 6.27
CA PRO A 279 9.11 -15.29 6.12
C PRO A 279 9.35 -14.15 5.13
N SER A 280 10.59 -13.69 4.93
CA SER A 280 10.92 -12.69 3.93
C SER A 280 10.85 -13.22 2.49
N VAL A 281 11.06 -14.52 2.28
CA VAL A 281 11.03 -15.20 0.96
C VAL A 281 9.64 -15.80 0.67
N ALA A 282 9.00 -16.40 1.68
CA ALA A 282 7.76 -17.12 1.55
C ALA A 282 6.60 -16.26 1.03
N ASP A 283 5.56 -16.93 0.56
CA ASP A 283 4.27 -16.36 0.14
C ASP A 283 3.71 -15.35 1.16
N LYS A 284 3.19 -14.24 0.66
CA LYS A 284 2.65 -13.12 1.46
C LYS A 284 1.11 -13.02 1.43
N THR A 285 0.42 -14.03 0.91
CA THR A 285 -1.06 -14.02 0.76
C THR A 285 -1.76 -13.66 2.06
N PHE A 286 -1.25 -14.10 3.23
CA PHE A 286 -1.83 -13.77 4.53
C PHE A 286 -1.85 -12.27 4.86
N LEU A 287 -0.98 -11.47 4.24
CA LEU A 287 -0.95 -10.00 4.37
C LEU A 287 -1.83 -9.30 3.33
N ILE A 288 -2.01 -9.92 2.16
CA ILE A 288 -2.57 -9.28 0.98
C ILE A 288 -4.08 -9.52 0.89
N SER A 289 -4.54 -10.74 1.18
CA SER A 289 -5.95 -11.12 1.05
C SER A 289 -6.91 -10.46 2.04
N ILE A 290 -6.39 -9.76 3.03
CA ILE A 290 -7.16 -9.01 4.04
C ILE A 290 -7.38 -7.53 3.68
N GLY A 291 -6.79 -7.06 2.59
CA GLY A 291 -6.86 -5.67 2.12
C GLY A 291 -7.51 -5.56 0.75
N ASP A 292 -8.50 -4.67 0.60
CA ASP A 292 -9.08 -4.36 -0.70
C ASP A 292 -8.05 -3.68 -1.59
N ARG A 293 -7.68 -4.33 -2.69
CA ARG A 293 -6.72 -3.84 -3.67
C ARG A 293 -7.36 -3.11 -4.84
N THR A 294 -8.69 -3.09 -4.90
CA THR A 294 -9.45 -2.62 -6.06
C THR A 294 -10.31 -1.41 -5.78
N VAL A 295 -10.46 -1.00 -4.54
CA VAL A 295 -11.24 0.17 -4.16
C VAL A 295 -10.75 1.42 -4.90
N GLY A 296 -11.69 2.24 -5.39
CA GLY A 296 -11.41 3.40 -6.24
C GLY A 296 -11.38 3.08 -7.74
N GLY A 297 -11.32 1.79 -8.13
CA GLY A 297 -11.44 1.34 -9.52
C GLY A 297 -10.28 1.72 -10.44
N LEU A 298 -9.16 2.22 -9.92
CA LEU A 298 -8.01 2.69 -10.70
C LEU A 298 -6.77 1.80 -10.57
N THR A 299 -6.86 0.66 -9.89
CA THR A 299 -5.74 -0.29 -9.79
C THR A 299 -5.58 -1.05 -11.11
N ALA A 300 -4.45 -0.87 -11.77
CA ALA A 300 -4.10 -1.59 -13.00
C ALA A 300 -3.25 -2.83 -12.70
N ARG A 301 -2.36 -2.76 -11.71
CA ARG A 301 -1.52 -3.86 -11.23
C ARG A 301 -1.41 -3.81 -9.72
N ASP A 302 -1.75 -4.92 -9.08
CA ASP A 302 -1.57 -5.16 -7.66
C ASP A 302 -0.49 -6.23 -7.43
N GLN A 303 -0.40 -6.78 -6.23
CA GLN A 303 0.58 -7.80 -5.86
C GLN A 303 0.35 -9.14 -6.55
N MET A 304 -0.89 -9.44 -6.97
CA MET A 304 -1.29 -10.74 -7.50
C MET A 304 -1.00 -10.86 -8.99
N VAL A 305 -0.40 -11.98 -9.39
CA VAL A 305 0.05 -12.23 -10.76
C VAL A 305 -0.59 -13.50 -11.32
N GLY A 306 -1.02 -13.41 -12.57
CA GLY A 306 -1.50 -14.52 -13.35
C GLY A 306 -2.86 -15.09 -12.93
N PRO A 307 -3.33 -16.12 -13.65
CA PRO A 307 -4.63 -16.74 -13.40
C PRO A 307 -4.77 -17.34 -12.01
N TRP A 308 -3.69 -17.73 -11.37
CA TRP A 308 -3.67 -18.35 -10.05
C TRP A 308 -3.42 -17.36 -8.92
N GLN A 309 -3.40 -16.05 -9.22
CA GLN A 309 -3.29 -14.97 -8.25
C GLN A 309 -2.13 -15.17 -7.25
N VAL A 310 -0.91 -15.35 -7.80
CA VAL A 310 0.31 -15.52 -7.01
C VAL A 310 0.89 -14.15 -6.63
N PRO A 311 1.23 -13.87 -5.36
CA PRO A 311 1.64 -12.54 -4.91
C PRO A 311 3.13 -12.25 -5.17
N VAL A 312 3.52 -12.11 -6.43
CA VAL A 312 4.92 -11.97 -6.88
C VAL A 312 5.17 -10.77 -7.81
N ALA A 313 4.26 -9.78 -7.85
CA ALA A 313 4.45 -8.61 -8.69
C ALA A 313 5.62 -7.74 -8.19
N ASP A 314 6.49 -7.30 -9.10
CA ASP A 314 7.61 -6.39 -8.82
C ASP A 314 7.13 -4.95 -8.57
N VAL A 315 6.06 -4.55 -9.24
CA VAL A 315 5.59 -3.16 -9.27
C VAL A 315 4.06 -3.08 -9.17
N ALA A 316 3.58 -2.12 -8.42
CA ALA A 316 2.18 -1.71 -8.44
C ALA A 316 1.99 -0.58 -9.45
N VAL A 317 0.84 -0.57 -10.13
CA VAL A 317 0.46 0.49 -11.08
C VAL A 317 -0.99 0.88 -10.86
N THR A 318 -1.21 2.18 -10.67
CA THR A 318 -2.54 2.80 -10.67
C THR A 318 -2.73 3.64 -11.94
N LEU A 319 -3.98 3.84 -12.34
CA LEU A 319 -4.32 4.70 -13.48
C LEU A 319 -4.55 6.14 -13.02
N MET A 320 -4.20 7.12 -13.85
CA MET A 320 -4.48 8.54 -13.62
C MET A 320 -5.95 8.91 -13.81
N GLY A 321 -6.76 8.00 -14.35
CA GLY A 321 -8.18 8.21 -14.55
C GLY A 321 -8.84 7.06 -15.31
N PHE A 322 -10.17 7.07 -15.34
CA PHE A 322 -10.95 5.95 -15.89
C PHE A 322 -10.91 5.80 -17.42
N ASN A 323 -10.43 6.80 -18.14
CA ASN A 323 -10.42 6.84 -19.61
C ASN A 323 -9.00 6.94 -20.21
N THR A 324 -7.97 6.50 -19.46
CA THR A 324 -6.59 6.56 -19.90
C THR A 324 -5.84 5.30 -19.50
N ALA A 325 -4.77 4.99 -20.24
CA ALA A 325 -3.79 3.98 -19.85
C ALA A 325 -2.56 4.59 -19.16
N LEU A 326 -2.50 5.93 -19.03
CA LEU A 326 -1.48 6.59 -18.22
C LEU A 326 -1.69 6.25 -16.75
N GLY A 327 -0.59 6.09 -16.02
CA GLY A 327 -0.65 5.70 -14.62
C GLY A 327 0.49 6.22 -13.79
N GLU A 328 0.50 5.80 -12.53
CA GLU A 328 1.61 5.94 -11.59
C GLU A 328 2.11 4.54 -11.21
N ALA A 329 3.41 4.35 -11.32
CA ALA A 329 4.10 3.14 -10.89
C ALA A 329 4.77 3.36 -9.54
N PHE A 330 4.78 2.35 -8.66
CA PHE A 330 5.53 2.40 -7.42
C PHE A 330 5.97 1.01 -6.96
N ALA A 331 7.18 0.94 -6.40
CA ALA A 331 7.83 -0.28 -5.98
C ALA A 331 8.72 -0.04 -4.77
N LEU A 332 8.95 -1.06 -3.97
CA LEU A 332 9.82 -0.99 -2.80
C LEU A 332 11.20 -1.61 -3.06
N GLY A 333 12.17 -1.18 -2.26
CA GLY A 333 13.48 -1.82 -2.12
C GLY A 333 13.97 -1.74 -0.68
N GLU A 334 14.53 -2.85 -0.19
CA GLU A 334 14.99 -2.97 1.20
C GLU A 334 15.99 -4.12 1.32
N ARG A 335 17.16 -3.87 1.94
CA ARG A 335 18.23 -4.86 2.17
C ARG A 335 18.81 -4.74 3.58
N THR A 336 17.96 -4.67 4.59
CA THR A 336 18.36 -4.36 5.96
C THR A 336 19.27 -5.39 6.63
N PRO A 337 19.19 -6.71 6.39
CA PRO A 337 20.13 -7.67 6.96
C PRO A 337 21.59 -7.42 6.56
N LEU A 338 21.80 -6.85 5.38
CA LEU A 338 23.12 -6.50 4.87
C LEU A 338 23.78 -5.38 5.70
N ALA A 339 23.00 -4.52 6.37
CA ALA A 339 23.52 -3.41 7.15
C ALA A 339 24.39 -3.84 8.35
N VAL A 340 24.21 -5.06 8.86
CA VAL A 340 25.09 -5.59 9.94
C VAL A 340 26.51 -5.87 9.45
N LEU A 341 26.73 -5.97 8.13
CA LEU A 341 28.04 -6.14 7.49
C LEU A 341 28.57 -4.82 6.93
N ASN A 342 27.73 -4.15 6.16
CA ASN A 342 28.07 -2.93 5.42
C ASN A 342 26.81 -2.08 5.24
N ALA A 343 26.61 -1.13 6.14
CA ALA A 343 25.42 -0.27 6.11
C ALA A 343 25.32 0.59 4.83
N PRO A 344 26.39 1.22 4.30
CA PRO A 344 26.35 1.89 3.01
C PRO A 344 25.94 0.99 1.83
N ALA A 345 26.44 -0.25 1.78
CA ALA A 345 26.03 -1.22 0.76
C ALA A 345 24.55 -1.57 0.88
N SER A 346 24.04 -1.78 2.10
CA SER A 346 22.61 -2.00 2.35
C SER A 346 21.75 -0.87 1.77
N GLY A 347 22.16 0.40 1.97
CA GLY A 347 21.45 1.56 1.42
C GLY A 347 21.50 1.61 -0.10
N ARG A 348 22.66 1.36 -0.71
CA ARG A 348 22.77 1.32 -2.19
C ARG A 348 21.95 0.17 -2.80
N MET A 349 21.96 -0.99 -2.14
CA MET A 349 21.19 -2.15 -2.57
C MET A 349 19.68 -1.90 -2.47
N ALA A 350 19.20 -1.22 -1.40
CA ALA A 350 17.80 -0.85 -1.27
C ALA A 350 17.33 0.07 -2.40
N VAL A 351 18.12 1.07 -2.78
CA VAL A 351 17.83 1.91 -3.95
C VAL A 351 17.88 1.08 -5.23
N GLY A 352 18.89 0.22 -5.38
CA GLY A 352 19.03 -0.65 -6.55
C GLY A 352 17.82 -1.57 -6.75
N GLU A 353 17.35 -2.20 -5.68
CA GLU A 353 16.16 -3.08 -5.70
C GLU A 353 14.88 -2.30 -6.03
N ALA A 354 14.68 -1.10 -5.48
CA ALA A 354 13.55 -0.27 -5.85
C ALA A 354 13.57 0.07 -7.35
N ILE A 355 14.76 0.26 -7.94
CA ILE A 355 14.92 0.53 -9.38
C ILE A 355 14.69 -0.73 -10.22
N THR A 356 15.23 -1.91 -9.80
CA THR A 356 14.96 -3.16 -10.54
C THR A 356 13.48 -3.51 -10.50
N ASN A 357 12.82 -3.34 -9.36
CA ASN A 357 11.38 -3.58 -9.25
C ASN A 357 10.55 -2.63 -10.11
N ILE A 358 10.77 -1.32 -10.03
CA ILE A 358 9.97 -0.35 -10.80
C ILE A 358 10.25 -0.41 -12.31
N ALA A 359 11.38 -0.99 -12.74
CA ALA A 359 11.72 -1.17 -14.15
C ALA A 359 10.72 -2.05 -14.92
N ALA A 360 9.94 -2.88 -14.22
CA ALA A 360 8.85 -3.66 -14.81
C ALA A 360 7.72 -2.78 -15.38
N ALA A 361 7.53 -1.55 -14.88
CA ALA A 361 6.57 -0.60 -15.43
C ALA A 361 7.13 0.17 -16.64
N ARG A 362 6.24 0.67 -17.49
CA ARG A 362 6.64 1.51 -18.63
C ARG A 362 6.89 2.94 -18.20
N ILE A 363 8.16 3.31 -17.96
CA ILE A 363 8.61 4.63 -17.52
C ILE A 363 9.48 5.25 -18.63
N GLU A 364 9.37 6.56 -18.86
CA GLU A 364 10.06 7.20 -19.96
C GLU A 364 11.58 7.22 -19.75
N LYS A 365 12.03 7.63 -18.57
CA LYS A 365 13.45 7.71 -18.20
C LYS A 365 13.66 7.58 -16.70
N ILE A 366 14.82 7.09 -16.29
CA ILE A 366 15.17 6.89 -14.87
C ILE A 366 15.07 8.20 -14.06
N GLY A 367 15.33 9.37 -14.64
CA GLY A 367 15.24 10.67 -13.97
C GLY A 367 13.83 11.08 -13.54
N ASP A 368 12.80 10.41 -14.06
CA ASP A 368 11.41 10.64 -13.65
C ASP A 368 11.08 9.97 -12.30
N ILE A 369 11.92 9.03 -11.88
CA ILE A 369 11.75 8.33 -10.61
C ILE A 369 12.05 9.30 -9.45
N LYS A 370 11.13 9.33 -8.48
CA LYS A 370 11.28 9.99 -7.19
C LYS A 370 11.21 8.96 -6.09
N LEU A 371 12.05 9.13 -5.07
CA LEU A 371 12.14 8.18 -3.97
C LEU A 371 11.54 8.78 -2.69
N SER A 372 10.80 7.94 -1.97
CA SER A 372 10.57 8.14 -0.54
C SER A 372 11.54 7.26 0.23
N ALA A 373 12.29 7.84 1.16
CA ALA A 373 13.29 7.12 1.94
C ALA A 373 12.92 7.13 3.43
N ASN A 374 12.75 5.93 4.01
CA ASN A 374 12.46 5.76 5.41
C ASN A 374 13.67 5.19 6.14
N TRP A 375 14.22 5.96 7.06
CA TRP A 375 15.44 5.67 7.79
C TRP A 375 15.13 5.25 9.22
N MET A 376 15.55 4.06 9.62
CA MET A 376 15.41 3.56 10.99
C MET A 376 16.75 3.16 11.54
N ALA A 377 17.14 3.76 12.69
CA ALA A 377 18.42 3.53 13.34
C ALA A 377 18.29 3.53 14.86
N ALA A 378 19.17 2.81 15.55
CA ALA A 378 19.34 2.89 17.00
C ALA A 378 20.35 4.01 17.31
N ALA A 379 19.96 5.28 17.10
CA ALA A 379 20.85 6.43 17.26
C ALA A 379 21.39 6.52 18.69
N GLY A 380 22.68 6.84 18.82
CA GLY A 380 23.39 6.86 20.08
C GLY A 380 23.90 5.49 20.55
N HIS A 381 23.48 4.39 19.90
CA HIS A 381 24.07 3.08 20.12
C HIS A 381 25.41 2.95 19.38
N HIS A 382 26.28 2.11 19.90
CA HIS A 382 27.66 1.97 19.43
C HIS A 382 27.75 1.63 17.94
N GLY A 383 28.38 2.49 17.14
CA GLY A 383 28.57 2.34 15.70
C GLY A 383 27.38 2.78 14.82
N GLU A 384 26.17 2.86 15.35
CA GLU A 384 24.95 3.09 14.56
C GLU A 384 24.87 4.53 13.96
N ASP A 385 25.31 5.55 14.71
CA ASP A 385 25.34 6.92 14.20
C ASP A 385 26.33 7.09 13.04
N ALA A 386 27.48 6.41 13.10
CA ALA A 386 28.45 6.43 12.02
C ALA A 386 27.94 5.66 10.79
N ALA A 387 27.30 4.51 11.00
CA ALA A 387 26.66 3.71 9.96
C ALA A 387 25.57 4.51 9.24
N LEU A 388 24.72 5.21 9.99
CA LEU A 388 23.67 6.08 9.45
C LEU A 388 24.27 7.20 8.59
N PHE A 389 25.25 7.94 9.12
CA PHE A 389 25.91 9.03 8.38
C PHE A 389 26.52 8.55 7.07
N ASP A 390 27.28 7.45 7.11
CA ASP A 390 27.95 6.92 5.92
C ASP A 390 26.94 6.41 4.89
N THR A 391 25.82 5.83 5.33
CA THR A 391 24.77 5.34 4.44
C THR A 391 23.99 6.50 3.79
N VAL A 392 23.63 7.52 4.58
CA VAL A 392 22.97 8.73 4.03
C VAL A 392 23.87 9.42 3.00
N ARG A 393 25.19 9.48 3.26
CA ARG A 393 26.15 10.04 2.28
C ARG A 393 26.21 9.18 1.02
N ALA A 394 26.35 7.86 1.17
CA ALA A 394 26.44 6.95 0.02
C ALA A 394 25.19 6.98 -0.87
N VAL A 395 24.01 7.11 -0.28
CA VAL A 395 22.74 7.17 -1.02
C VAL A 395 22.47 8.58 -1.54
N GLY A 396 22.45 9.59 -0.65
CA GLY A 396 21.95 10.93 -0.97
C GLY A 396 22.96 11.80 -1.69
N MET A 397 24.26 11.66 -1.39
CA MET A 397 25.32 12.50 -1.99
C MET A 397 26.08 11.81 -3.13
N GLU A 398 26.07 10.50 -3.17
CA GLU A 398 26.85 9.75 -4.17
C GLU A 398 25.93 9.06 -5.19
N LEU A 399 25.08 8.10 -4.78
CA LEU A 399 24.31 7.26 -5.69
C LEU A 399 23.18 8.01 -6.41
N CYS A 400 22.30 8.69 -5.67
CA CYS A 400 21.14 9.35 -6.28
C CYS A 400 21.55 10.45 -7.31
N PRO A 401 22.58 11.30 -7.05
CA PRO A 401 23.09 12.20 -8.07
C PRO A 401 23.65 11.50 -9.32
N GLN A 402 24.36 10.36 -9.17
CA GLN A 402 24.88 9.58 -10.30
C GLN A 402 23.74 9.00 -11.16
N LEU A 403 22.65 8.57 -10.54
CA LEU A 403 21.47 8.06 -11.25
C LEU A 403 20.60 9.18 -11.83
N GLY A 404 20.76 10.41 -11.35
CA GLY A 404 19.92 11.56 -11.73
C GLY A 404 18.53 11.53 -11.12
N ILE A 405 18.37 10.88 -9.95
CA ILE A 405 17.13 10.76 -9.19
C ILE A 405 17.18 11.54 -7.88
N SER A 406 16.05 11.77 -7.24
CA SER A 406 15.97 12.55 -6.00
C SER A 406 15.10 11.87 -4.94
N ILE A 407 15.36 12.26 -3.68
CA ILE A 407 14.58 11.84 -2.49
C ILE A 407 13.87 13.11 -1.95
N PRO A 408 12.70 13.47 -2.49
CA PRO A 408 11.97 14.66 -2.05
C PRO A 408 11.27 14.47 -0.71
N VAL A 409 11.03 13.24 -0.28
CA VAL A 409 10.24 12.93 0.91
C VAL A 409 10.81 11.69 1.61
N GLY A 410 10.58 11.61 2.89
CA GLY A 410 10.95 10.47 3.70
C GLY A 410 10.67 10.72 5.17
N LYS A 411 11.05 9.76 6.00
CA LYS A 411 10.89 9.81 7.43
C LYS A 411 12.07 9.13 8.12
N ASP A 412 12.29 9.45 9.39
CA ASP A 412 13.25 8.77 10.25
C ASP A 412 12.60 8.26 11.55
N SER A 413 13.21 7.22 12.11
CA SER A 413 12.95 6.71 13.45
C SER A 413 14.28 6.34 14.07
N MET A 414 14.71 7.11 15.08
CA MET A 414 16.09 7.03 15.60
C MET A 414 16.22 6.20 16.89
N SER A 415 15.18 5.52 17.34
CA SER A 415 15.16 4.75 18.60
C SER A 415 14.88 3.25 18.37
N MET A 416 15.61 2.64 17.42
CA MET A 416 15.36 1.26 16.99
C MET A 416 16.01 0.22 17.91
N ARG A 417 15.70 0.34 19.21
CA ARG A 417 16.16 -0.58 20.23
C ARG A 417 15.04 -0.93 21.19
N THR A 418 14.99 -2.19 21.60
CA THR A 418 14.10 -2.67 22.68
C THR A 418 14.97 -3.17 23.83
N ALA A 419 14.69 -2.69 25.04
CA ALA A 419 15.38 -3.13 26.24
C ALA A 419 14.36 -3.56 27.31
N TRP A 420 14.71 -4.63 28.06
CA TRP A 420 13.88 -5.11 29.17
C TRP A 420 14.74 -5.76 30.24
N GLN A 421 14.13 -6.03 31.35
CA GLN A 421 14.77 -6.73 32.48
C GLN A 421 14.07 -8.07 32.68
N GLU A 422 14.86 -9.14 32.68
CA GLU A 422 14.39 -10.49 33.02
C GLU A 422 15.07 -10.96 34.29
N GLY A 423 14.36 -10.92 35.42
CA GLY A 423 14.95 -11.10 36.73
C GLY A 423 15.98 -10.01 37.05
N THR A 424 17.26 -10.38 37.22
CA THR A 424 18.36 -9.44 37.43
C THR A 424 19.14 -9.11 36.17
N GLU A 425 18.85 -9.79 35.06
CA GLU A 425 19.57 -9.63 33.80
C GLU A 425 18.93 -8.53 32.94
N LYS A 426 19.75 -7.61 32.44
CA LYS A 426 19.33 -6.62 31.45
C LYS A 426 19.50 -7.21 30.05
N LYS A 427 18.41 -7.25 29.27
CA LYS A 427 18.41 -7.73 27.89
C LYS A 427 18.11 -6.60 26.94
N ALA A 428 18.62 -6.68 25.73
CA ALA A 428 18.32 -5.73 24.68
C ALA A 428 18.43 -6.38 23.30
N VAL A 429 17.65 -5.88 22.36
CA VAL A 429 17.73 -6.20 20.94
C VAL A 429 17.81 -4.89 20.18
N THR A 430 18.83 -4.76 19.35
CA THR A 430 19.08 -3.56 18.54
C THR A 430 18.81 -3.89 17.05
N ALA A 431 17.91 -3.15 16.42
CA ALA A 431 17.67 -3.35 15.00
C ALA A 431 18.91 -2.96 14.17
N PRO A 432 19.19 -3.64 13.05
CA PRO A 432 20.14 -3.13 12.07
C PRO A 432 19.70 -1.77 11.57
N LEU A 433 20.64 -0.93 11.11
CA LEU A 433 20.26 0.24 10.31
C LEU A 433 19.38 -0.21 9.14
N SER A 434 18.22 0.41 9.01
CA SER A 434 17.24 0.03 8.00
C SER A 434 16.89 1.22 7.13
N LEU A 435 17.12 1.08 5.83
CA LEU A 435 16.62 1.99 4.80
C LEU A 435 15.59 1.24 3.96
N ILE A 436 14.36 1.73 4.00
CA ILE A 436 13.29 1.26 3.13
C ILE A 436 12.99 2.37 2.12
N VAL A 437 13.12 2.03 0.84
CA VAL A 437 12.94 2.97 -0.28
C VAL A 437 11.67 2.59 -1.02
N THR A 438 10.82 3.58 -1.30
CA THR A 438 9.74 3.44 -2.27
C THR A 438 10.05 4.33 -3.47
N ALA A 439 10.16 3.74 -4.65
CA ALA A 439 10.29 4.45 -5.91
C ALA A 439 8.90 4.74 -6.49
N PHE A 440 8.71 5.96 -6.99
CA PHE A 440 7.50 6.42 -7.67
C PHE A 440 7.86 7.02 -9.02
N ALA A 441 7.06 6.74 -10.04
CA ALA A 441 7.24 7.35 -11.36
C ALA A 441 5.92 7.38 -12.15
N PRO A 442 5.74 8.34 -13.09
CA PRO A 442 4.69 8.26 -14.09
C PRO A 442 4.86 7.00 -14.94
N CYS A 443 3.76 6.27 -15.14
CA CYS A 443 3.68 5.11 -16.03
C CYS A 443 3.04 5.54 -17.35
N MET A 444 3.77 5.42 -18.44
CA MET A 444 3.35 5.90 -19.77
C MET A 444 2.27 5.04 -20.40
N ASP A 445 2.22 3.76 -20.06
CA ASP A 445 1.15 2.83 -20.47
C ASP A 445 1.10 1.64 -19.51
N ALA A 446 0.09 1.59 -18.67
CA ALA A 446 -0.11 0.52 -17.68
C ALA A 446 -0.27 -0.87 -18.32
N ARG A 447 -0.69 -0.96 -19.57
CA ARG A 447 -0.87 -2.21 -20.32
C ARG A 447 0.46 -2.88 -20.67
N LEU A 448 1.56 -2.11 -20.72
CA LEU A 448 2.92 -2.57 -21.00
C LEU A 448 3.70 -2.91 -19.73
N THR A 449 3.04 -2.99 -18.57
CA THR A 449 3.69 -3.44 -17.34
C THR A 449 4.02 -4.92 -17.46
N LEU A 450 5.30 -5.26 -17.31
CA LEU A 450 5.80 -6.64 -17.27
C LEU A 450 5.45 -7.26 -15.90
N THR A 451 5.32 -8.58 -15.91
CA THR A 451 5.04 -9.37 -14.70
C THR A 451 5.89 -10.64 -14.68
N PRO A 452 6.03 -11.29 -13.52
CA PRO A 452 6.66 -12.61 -13.41
C PRO A 452 5.95 -13.74 -14.15
N GLN A 453 4.72 -13.56 -14.61
CA GLN A 453 3.99 -14.60 -15.35
C GLN A 453 4.68 -14.91 -16.68
N LEU A 454 5.14 -16.13 -16.82
CA LEU A 454 5.76 -16.63 -18.06
C LEU A 454 4.72 -16.81 -19.18
N ALA A 455 5.12 -16.54 -20.40
CA ALA A 455 4.41 -17.08 -21.54
C ALA A 455 4.62 -18.61 -21.58
N ALA A 456 3.54 -19.39 -21.61
CA ALA A 456 3.62 -20.85 -21.63
C ALA A 456 4.02 -21.38 -23.04
N ASP A 457 5.14 -20.91 -23.58
CA ASP A 457 5.68 -21.22 -24.88
C ASP A 457 7.07 -21.85 -24.69
N LEU A 458 7.23 -23.11 -25.17
CA LEU A 458 8.47 -23.86 -25.07
C LEU A 458 9.58 -23.28 -25.98
N ASP A 459 9.23 -22.45 -26.98
CA ASP A 459 10.21 -21.77 -27.85
C ASP A 459 10.67 -20.46 -27.23
N THR A 460 10.87 -20.46 -25.90
CA THR A 460 11.35 -19.33 -25.09
C THR A 460 12.52 -19.74 -24.21
N VAL A 461 13.25 -18.75 -23.75
CA VAL A 461 14.38 -18.91 -22.82
C VAL A 461 14.36 -17.83 -21.77
N LEU A 462 14.78 -18.17 -20.55
CA LEU A 462 14.93 -17.24 -19.45
C LEU A 462 16.40 -16.78 -19.37
N LEU A 463 16.58 -15.46 -19.35
CA LEU A 463 17.90 -14.83 -19.25
C LEU A 463 18.03 -14.14 -17.91
N LEU A 464 19.13 -14.39 -17.19
CA LEU A 464 19.55 -13.58 -16.05
C LEU A 464 20.39 -12.40 -16.56
N ILE A 465 19.97 -11.19 -16.24
CA ILE A 465 20.77 -9.98 -16.37
C ILE A 465 21.41 -9.73 -15.01
N ASP A 466 22.69 -10.04 -14.85
CA ASP A 466 23.40 -10.05 -13.57
C ASP A 466 24.22 -8.77 -13.38
N LEU A 467 23.76 -7.88 -12.50
CA LEU A 467 24.47 -6.66 -12.12
C LEU A 467 25.61 -6.91 -11.12
N GLY A 468 25.63 -8.09 -10.47
CA GLY A 468 26.74 -8.54 -9.63
C GLY A 468 27.93 -9.09 -10.42
N GLU A 469 27.77 -9.35 -11.72
CA GLU A 469 28.80 -9.84 -12.62
C GLU A 469 29.51 -11.13 -12.14
N GLY A 470 28.74 -12.05 -11.58
CA GLY A 470 29.23 -13.34 -11.10
C GLY A 470 30.01 -13.29 -9.80
N LYS A 471 29.94 -12.20 -9.02
CA LYS A 471 30.58 -12.12 -7.70
C LYS A 471 29.94 -13.06 -6.68
N ASN A 472 28.66 -13.33 -6.80
CA ASN A 472 27.91 -14.31 -5.99
C ASN A 472 28.14 -14.14 -4.48
N ARG A 473 28.12 -12.89 -3.97
CA ARG A 473 28.34 -12.57 -2.57
C ARG A 473 27.15 -12.99 -1.71
N MET A 474 27.41 -13.75 -0.64
CA MET A 474 26.37 -14.43 0.16
C MET A 474 26.10 -13.78 1.52
N GLY A 475 26.88 -12.77 1.91
CA GLY A 475 26.71 -12.15 3.24
C GLY A 475 25.36 -11.44 3.37
N GLY A 476 24.65 -11.72 4.47
CA GLY A 476 23.32 -11.18 4.76
C GLY A 476 22.18 -11.84 3.98
N SER A 477 22.46 -12.84 3.12
CA SER A 477 21.43 -13.51 2.31
C SER A 477 20.42 -14.32 3.14
N ALA A 478 19.26 -14.59 2.57
CA ALA A 478 18.26 -15.50 3.15
C ALA A 478 18.83 -16.86 3.47
N LEU A 479 19.65 -17.42 2.56
CA LEU A 479 20.33 -18.70 2.82
C LEU A 479 21.24 -18.63 4.06
N ALA A 480 22.03 -17.57 4.23
CA ALA A 480 22.87 -17.41 5.41
C ALA A 480 22.03 -17.35 6.69
N GLN A 481 20.92 -16.59 6.67
CA GLN A 481 20.01 -16.45 7.83
C GLN A 481 19.39 -17.79 8.26
N VAL A 482 18.93 -18.63 7.32
CA VAL A 482 18.30 -19.92 7.68
C VAL A 482 19.29 -20.93 8.26
N TYR A 483 20.60 -20.69 8.09
CA TYR A 483 21.67 -21.46 8.73
C TYR A 483 22.30 -20.73 9.92
N LYS A 484 21.67 -19.66 10.42
CA LYS A 484 22.17 -18.89 11.58
C LYS A 484 23.59 -18.35 11.38
N GLN A 485 23.87 -17.90 10.17
CA GLN A 485 25.11 -17.26 9.78
C GLN A 485 24.81 -15.91 9.13
N VAL A 486 25.77 -15.00 9.17
CA VAL A 486 25.67 -13.72 8.48
C VAL A 486 26.62 -13.67 7.27
N GLY A 487 27.79 -14.30 7.40
CA GLY A 487 28.86 -14.18 6.40
C GLY A 487 29.67 -12.89 6.59
N ASN A 488 30.62 -12.65 5.71
CA ASN A 488 31.55 -11.51 5.82
C ASN A 488 31.61 -10.62 4.56
N VAL A 489 31.07 -11.07 3.44
CA VAL A 489 31.05 -10.32 2.18
C VAL A 489 29.63 -10.38 1.62
N GLY A 490 28.95 -9.25 1.63
CA GLY A 490 27.61 -9.11 1.08
C GLY A 490 27.58 -8.43 -0.30
N PRO A 491 26.44 -8.49 -1.01
CA PRO A 491 26.26 -7.80 -2.28
C PRO A 491 26.33 -6.28 -2.11
N ASP A 492 26.64 -5.58 -3.22
CA ASP A 492 26.67 -4.13 -3.28
C ASP A 492 26.34 -3.68 -4.70
N LEU A 493 25.76 -2.52 -4.84
CA LEU A 493 25.67 -1.84 -6.12
C LEU A 493 27.03 -1.19 -6.44
N ASP A 494 27.88 -1.93 -7.13
CA ASP A 494 29.27 -1.51 -7.42
C ASP A 494 29.37 -0.43 -8.50
N ASP A 495 28.39 -0.38 -9.42
CA ASP A 495 28.37 0.54 -10.56
C ASP A 495 26.97 1.10 -10.85
N ALA A 496 26.75 2.34 -10.46
CA ALA A 496 25.50 3.05 -10.72
C ALA A 496 25.22 3.23 -12.23
N GLY A 497 26.26 3.32 -13.06
CA GLY A 497 26.13 3.44 -14.52
C GLY A 497 25.52 2.17 -15.12
N LYS A 498 25.89 0.98 -14.62
CA LYS A 498 25.30 -0.28 -15.08
C LYS A 498 23.84 -0.42 -14.68
N LEU A 499 23.46 0.03 -13.49
CA LEU A 499 22.05 0.06 -13.10
C LEU A 499 21.22 0.97 -14.02
N LYS A 500 21.76 2.14 -14.39
CA LYS A 500 21.11 3.03 -15.34
C LYS A 500 20.95 2.38 -16.73
N ILE A 501 22.03 1.78 -17.23
CA ILE A 501 22.00 1.05 -18.51
C ILE A 501 20.98 -0.10 -18.46
N PHE A 502 20.94 -0.85 -17.37
CA PHE A 502 19.96 -1.92 -17.14
C PHE A 502 18.52 -1.38 -17.24
N PHE A 503 18.21 -0.29 -16.53
CA PHE A 503 16.90 0.33 -16.59
C PHE A 503 16.53 0.75 -18.03
N ASP A 504 17.41 1.49 -18.70
CA ASP A 504 17.18 1.96 -20.07
C ASP A 504 16.97 0.79 -21.06
N LEU A 505 17.71 -0.31 -20.87
CA LEU A 505 17.56 -1.53 -21.68
C LEU A 505 16.23 -2.24 -21.46
N VAL A 506 15.81 -2.40 -20.21
CA VAL A 506 14.50 -3.00 -19.89
C VAL A 506 13.39 -2.16 -20.54
N GLN A 507 13.44 -0.83 -20.42
CA GLN A 507 12.45 0.05 -21.02
C GLN A 507 12.43 -0.05 -22.55
N ARG A 508 13.60 -0.10 -23.18
CA ARG A 508 13.75 -0.27 -24.63
C ARG A 508 13.20 -1.60 -25.10
N LEU A 509 13.67 -2.71 -24.53
CA LEU A 509 13.28 -4.07 -24.94
C LEU A 509 11.79 -4.35 -24.69
N ASN A 510 11.24 -3.82 -23.61
CA ASN A 510 9.80 -3.85 -23.35
C ASN A 510 9.03 -3.06 -24.44
N GLY A 511 9.45 -1.84 -24.73
CA GLY A 511 8.83 -1.01 -25.78
C GLY A 511 8.91 -1.65 -27.19
N GLU A 512 9.94 -2.45 -27.47
CA GLU A 512 10.11 -3.22 -28.70
C GLU A 512 9.33 -4.56 -28.68
N GLY A 513 8.65 -4.92 -27.57
CA GLY A 513 7.90 -6.18 -27.40
C GLY A 513 8.81 -7.41 -27.39
N LYS A 514 10.06 -7.29 -26.91
CA LYS A 514 11.03 -8.38 -26.85
C LYS A 514 11.02 -9.15 -25.54
N LEU A 515 10.48 -8.54 -24.47
CA LEU A 515 10.35 -9.16 -23.16
C LEU A 515 8.93 -9.71 -23.00
N LEU A 516 8.81 -10.97 -22.62
CA LEU A 516 7.54 -11.67 -22.40
C LEU A 516 7.17 -11.71 -20.91
N ALA A 517 8.18 -11.81 -20.05
CA ALA A 517 8.05 -11.77 -18.60
C ALA A 517 9.28 -11.13 -17.98
N TYR A 518 9.13 -10.66 -16.76
CA TYR A 518 10.17 -10.00 -15.98
C TYR A 518 9.98 -10.30 -14.50
N HIS A 519 11.07 -10.59 -13.78
CA HIS A 519 11.10 -10.65 -12.33
C HIS A 519 12.47 -10.25 -11.81
N ASP A 520 12.53 -9.41 -10.77
CA ASP A 520 13.81 -9.02 -10.18
C ASP A 520 14.46 -10.19 -9.43
N ARG A 521 15.79 -10.15 -9.25
CA ARG A 521 16.50 -11.07 -8.38
C ARG A 521 16.65 -10.43 -7.00
N SER A 522 15.95 -10.98 -6.03
CA SER A 522 15.78 -10.41 -4.70
C SER A 522 16.05 -11.46 -3.60
N ASP A 523 15.32 -11.41 -2.48
CA ASP A 523 15.46 -12.35 -1.37
C ASP A 523 15.35 -13.81 -1.82
N GLY A 524 16.31 -14.64 -1.42
CA GLY A 524 16.41 -16.04 -1.82
C GLY A 524 17.08 -16.29 -3.18
N GLY A 525 17.48 -15.22 -3.87
CA GLY A 525 18.32 -15.28 -5.06
C GLY A 525 17.65 -15.86 -6.31
N LEU A 526 18.47 -16.24 -7.30
CA LEU A 526 18.02 -16.74 -8.61
C LEU A 526 17.04 -17.91 -8.52
N PHE A 527 17.26 -18.84 -7.59
CA PHE A 527 16.38 -20.01 -7.43
C PHE A 527 14.96 -19.59 -7.07
N THR A 528 14.81 -18.69 -6.09
CA THR A 528 13.49 -18.18 -5.69
C THR A 528 12.82 -17.42 -6.82
N THR A 529 13.53 -16.49 -7.49
CA THR A 529 13.02 -15.75 -8.65
C THR A 529 12.43 -16.69 -9.71
N LEU A 530 13.17 -17.74 -10.09
CA LEU A 530 12.70 -18.72 -11.09
C LEU A 530 11.49 -19.54 -10.59
N CYS A 531 11.47 -19.92 -9.31
CA CYS A 531 10.33 -20.63 -8.73
C CYS A 531 9.06 -19.76 -8.73
N GLU A 532 9.15 -18.50 -8.35
CA GLU A 532 8.03 -17.57 -8.32
C GLU A 532 7.45 -17.33 -9.72
N MET A 533 8.30 -17.21 -10.76
CA MET A 533 7.85 -17.16 -12.15
C MET A 533 7.12 -18.45 -12.56
N ALA A 534 7.65 -19.62 -12.15
CA ALA A 534 7.01 -20.92 -12.40
C ALA A 534 5.66 -21.06 -11.69
N PHE A 535 5.57 -20.58 -10.42
CA PHE A 535 4.32 -20.61 -9.63
C PHE A 535 3.24 -19.74 -10.25
N ALA A 536 3.59 -18.57 -10.79
CA ALA A 536 2.66 -17.65 -11.44
C ALA A 536 2.09 -18.21 -12.76
N THR A 537 2.72 -19.24 -13.32
CA THR A 537 2.38 -19.78 -14.65
C THR A 537 1.98 -21.26 -14.63
N HIS A 538 2.19 -21.97 -13.50
CA HIS A 538 1.99 -23.41 -13.36
C HIS A 538 2.76 -24.23 -14.42
N VAL A 539 4.02 -23.87 -14.69
CA VAL A 539 4.92 -24.58 -15.62
C VAL A 539 6.12 -25.16 -14.88
N GLY A 540 6.74 -26.16 -15.47
CA GLY A 540 8.04 -26.66 -14.99
C GLY A 540 9.19 -25.87 -15.62
N LEU A 541 10.35 -25.89 -14.97
CA LEU A 541 11.58 -25.24 -15.43
C LEU A 541 12.77 -26.20 -15.37
N THR A 542 13.62 -26.16 -16.40
CA THR A 542 14.95 -26.75 -16.37
C THR A 542 15.98 -25.65 -16.25
N ILE A 543 16.56 -25.50 -15.05
CA ILE A 543 17.56 -24.49 -14.68
C ILE A 543 18.94 -25.09 -15.02
N ASN A 544 19.68 -24.43 -15.91
CA ASN A 544 21.02 -24.86 -16.32
C ASN A 544 22.09 -23.91 -15.74
N LEU A 545 23.04 -24.45 -15.00
CA LEU A 545 24.12 -23.71 -14.36
C LEU A 545 25.41 -23.63 -15.18
N ASP A 546 25.49 -24.23 -16.37
CA ASP A 546 26.72 -24.36 -17.15
C ASP A 546 27.34 -23.01 -17.55
N GLU A 547 26.52 -21.98 -17.78
CA GLU A 547 26.99 -20.65 -18.16
C GLU A 547 27.29 -19.77 -16.92
N LEU A 548 26.99 -20.24 -15.72
CA LEU A 548 27.17 -19.50 -14.47
C LEU A 548 28.47 -19.90 -13.74
N GLN A 549 29.08 -18.94 -13.06
CA GLN A 549 30.32 -19.15 -12.33
C GLN A 549 30.06 -19.29 -10.83
N GLY A 550 30.90 -20.10 -10.15
CA GLY A 550 30.82 -20.31 -8.70
C GLY A 550 30.37 -21.72 -8.32
N ASP A 551 30.22 -21.94 -7.02
CA ASP A 551 29.58 -23.15 -6.52
C ASP A 551 28.05 -23.06 -6.64
N VAL A 552 27.40 -24.23 -6.62
CA VAL A 552 25.95 -24.34 -6.85
C VAL A 552 25.12 -23.48 -5.89
N LEU A 553 25.49 -23.44 -4.60
CA LEU A 553 24.72 -22.71 -3.59
C LEU A 553 24.89 -21.21 -3.76
N SER A 554 26.12 -20.72 -3.94
CA SER A 554 26.35 -19.29 -4.15
C SER A 554 25.73 -18.78 -5.46
N THR A 555 25.71 -19.60 -6.51
CA THR A 555 25.10 -19.26 -7.79
C THR A 555 23.57 -19.13 -7.68
N LEU A 556 22.92 -20.04 -6.95
CA LEU A 556 21.46 -20.08 -6.85
C LEU A 556 20.88 -19.09 -5.81
N PHE A 557 21.61 -18.83 -4.72
CA PHE A 557 21.07 -18.14 -3.55
C PHE A 557 21.74 -16.80 -3.25
N ASN A 558 22.66 -16.31 -4.11
CA ASN A 558 23.15 -14.95 -3.95
C ASN A 558 22.04 -13.94 -4.28
N GLU A 559 22.07 -12.82 -3.58
CA GLU A 559 21.08 -11.74 -3.71
C GLU A 559 21.71 -10.48 -4.33
N GLU A 560 22.60 -10.67 -5.30
CA GLU A 560 23.10 -9.59 -6.14
C GLU A 560 21.95 -8.97 -6.94
N LEU A 561 22.03 -7.67 -7.27
CA LEU A 561 21.03 -7.03 -8.12
C LEU A 561 20.99 -7.65 -9.52
N GLY A 562 19.82 -7.65 -10.11
CA GLY A 562 19.59 -8.16 -11.45
C GLY A 562 18.14 -8.56 -11.66
N ALA A 563 17.84 -9.13 -12.82
CA ALA A 563 16.49 -9.62 -13.11
C ALA A 563 16.56 -10.84 -14.04
N VAL A 564 15.50 -11.65 -13.96
CA VAL A 564 15.24 -12.71 -14.95
C VAL A 564 14.19 -12.20 -15.93
N VAL A 565 14.48 -12.34 -17.23
CA VAL A 565 13.57 -11.98 -18.31
C VAL A 565 13.30 -13.17 -19.20
N GLN A 566 12.07 -13.31 -19.69
CA GLN A 566 11.73 -14.31 -20.70
C GLN A 566 11.74 -13.68 -22.08
N VAL A 567 12.36 -14.35 -23.04
CA VAL A 567 12.44 -13.91 -24.44
C VAL A 567 12.15 -15.09 -25.39
N HIS A 568 11.62 -14.83 -26.59
CA HIS A 568 11.54 -15.86 -27.63
C HIS A 568 12.93 -16.29 -28.08
N CYS A 569 13.13 -17.57 -28.38
CA CYS A 569 14.40 -18.12 -28.91
C CYS A 569 14.86 -17.38 -30.20
N ARG A 570 13.90 -16.97 -31.04
CA ARG A 570 14.20 -16.20 -32.27
C ARG A 570 14.78 -14.78 -31.97
N ASP A 571 14.51 -14.21 -30.85
CA ASP A 571 14.97 -12.86 -30.44
C ASP A 571 16.20 -12.91 -29.52
N LEU A 572 16.60 -14.10 -29.06
CA LEU A 572 17.70 -14.32 -28.11
C LEU A 572 19.00 -13.59 -28.52
N GLN A 573 19.48 -13.83 -29.75
CA GLN A 573 20.74 -13.23 -30.19
C GLN A 573 20.65 -11.70 -30.24
N TYR A 574 19.51 -11.16 -30.70
CA TYR A 574 19.30 -9.72 -30.72
C TYR A 574 19.37 -9.12 -29.33
N VAL A 575 18.69 -9.73 -28.34
CA VAL A 575 18.69 -9.25 -26.94
C VAL A 575 20.10 -9.30 -26.35
N LEU A 576 20.84 -10.39 -26.57
CA LEU A 576 22.24 -10.51 -26.12
C LEU A 576 23.14 -9.44 -26.74
N ASP A 577 23.04 -9.20 -28.05
CA ASP A 577 23.84 -8.21 -28.77
C ASP A 577 23.55 -6.79 -28.27
N VAL A 578 22.28 -6.47 -28.03
CA VAL A 578 21.86 -5.16 -27.50
C VAL A 578 22.40 -4.96 -26.07
N CYS A 579 22.31 -5.94 -25.20
CA CYS A 579 22.85 -5.89 -23.84
C CYS A 579 24.37 -5.70 -23.85
N HIS A 580 25.09 -6.53 -24.61
CA HIS A 580 26.53 -6.45 -24.72
C HIS A 580 27.02 -5.10 -25.30
N SER A 581 26.35 -4.62 -26.35
CA SER A 581 26.69 -3.33 -26.97
C SER A 581 26.48 -2.15 -26.03
N ALA A 582 25.53 -2.25 -25.10
CA ALA A 582 25.28 -1.25 -24.08
C ALA A 582 26.23 -1.35 -22.88
N GLY A 583 27.06 -2.41 -22.80
CA GLY A 583 28.03 -2.61 -21.71
C GLY A 583 27.58 -3.56 -20.60
N LEU A 584 26.44 -4.24 -20.75
CA LEU A 584 26.01 -5.33 -19.86
C LEU A 584 26.43 -6.68 -20.44
N ALA A 585 27.63 -7.13 -20.07
CA ALA A 585 28.19 -8.38 -20.56
C ALA A 585 27.74 -9.63 -19.77
N ALA A 586 27.25 -9.45 -18.54
CA ALA A 586 26.83 -10.55 -17.65
C ALA A 586 25.33 -10.90 -17.88
N VAL A 587 24.99 -11.26 -19.12
CA VAL A 587 23.66 -11.78 -19.48
C VAL A 587 23.82 -13.24 -19.87
N ARG A 588 23.09 -14.16 -19.21
CA ARG A 588 23.24 -15.61 -19.37
C ARG A 588 21.90 -16.29 -19.51
N SER A 589 21.84 -17.31 -20.35
CA SER A 589 20.71 -18.23 -20.39
C SER A 589 20.73 -19.12 -19.14
N VAL A 590 19.66 -19.07 -18.34
CA VAL A 590 19.62 -19.76 -17.05
C VAL A 590 18.52 -20.82 -16.94
N ALA A 591 17.45 -20.72 -17.72
CA ALA A 591 16.41 -21.74 -17.69
C ALA A 591 15.59 -21.81 -18.98
N LYS A 592 14.91 -22.92 -19.15
CA LYS A 592 13.89 -23.17 -20.18
C LYS A 592 12.66 -23.82 -19.54
N LEU A 593 11.51 -23.58 -20.13
CA LEU A 593 10.28 -24.25 -19.73
C LEU A 593 10.37 -25.74 -20.07
N ASN A 594 9.77 -26.60 -19.22
CA ASN A 594 9.59 -28.01 -19.48
C ASN A 594 8.13 -28.43 -19.30
N ILE A 595 7.77 -29.57 -19.86
CA ILE A 595 6.43 -30.15 -19.81
C ILE A 595 6.23 -31.12 -18.63
N SER A 596 7.30 -31.40 -17.85
CA SER A 596 7.24 -32.35 -16.72
C SER A 596 6.55 -31.76 -15.50
N GLY A 597 6.40 -30.42 -15.44
CA GLY A 597 5.89 -29.71 -14.26
C GLY A 597 6.86 -29.75 -13.07
N THR A 598 8.13 -30.13 -13.32
CA THR A 598 9.21 -30.15 -12.32
C THR A 598 10.11 -28.90 -12.44
N VAL A 599 10.73 -28.52 -11.36
CA VAL A 599 11.86 -27.59 -11.35
C VAL A 599 13.12 -28.43 -11.19
N ASP A 600 13.86 -28.53 -12.28
CA ASP A 600 15.08 -29.36 -12.38
C ASP A 600 16.30 -28.43 -12.42
N ILE A 601 17.30 -28.68 -11.58
CA ILE A 601 18.60 -27.99 -11.61
C ILE A 601 19.61 -28.94 -12.24
N VAL A 602 20.22 -28.53 -13.34
CA VAL A 602 21.17 -29.33 -14.10
C VAL A 602 22.50 -28.60 -14.23
N GLN A 603 23.61 -29.38 -14.22
CA GLN A 603 24.94 -28.89 -14.49
C GLN A 603 25.75 -30.03 -15.16
N GLN A 604 26.37 -29.76 -16.30
CA GLN A 604 27.12 -30.72 -17.07
C GLN A 604 26.33 -32.02 -17.35
N ASP A 605 25.10 -31.85 -17.84
CA ASP A 605 24.14 -32.93 -18.12
C ASP A 605 23.74 -33.79 -16.90
N LYS A 606 24.09 -33.35 -15.69
CA LYS A 606 23.74 -34.05 -14.46
C LYS A 606 22.65 -33.28 -13.73
N THR A 607 21.56 -33.96 -13.40
CA THR A 607 20.53 -33.44 -12.52
C THR A 607 21.04 -33.37 -11.07
N LEU A 608 21.13 -32.21 -10.50
CA LEU A 608 21.54 -31.97 -9.12
C LEU A 608 20.34 -31.94 -8.17
N PHE A 609 19.19 -31.50 -8.67
CA PHE A 609 17.94 -31.38 -7.94
C PHE A 609 16.76 -31.52 -8.89
N SER A 610 15.69 -32.14 -8.43
CA SER A 610 14.41 -32.24 -9.16
C SER A 610 13.28 -32.32 -8.13
N GLU A 611 12.27 -31.46 -8.26
CA GLU A 611 11.08 -31.45 -7.43
C GLU A 611 9.88 -30.90 -8.23
N THR A 612 8.66 -31.32 -7.91
CA THR A 612 7.47 -30.79 -8.57
C THR A 612 7.20 -29.34 -8.20
N GLY A 613 6.73 -28.53 -9.16
CA GLY A 613 6.35 -27.14 -8.91
C GLY A 613 5.30 -27.02 -7.82
N VAL A 614 4.33 -27.95 -7.77
CA VAL A 614 3.29 -28.03 -6.72
C VAL A 614 3.90 -28.18 -5.33
N ASN A 615 4.88 -29.08 -5.18
CA ASN A 615 5.53 -29.31 -3.88
C ASN A 615 6.34 -28.10 -3.43
N LEU A 616 7.09 -27.48 -4.35
CA LEU A 616 7.82 -26.25 -4.07
C LEU A 616 6.89 -25.10 -3.70
N LYS A 617 5.75 -24.93 -4.41
CA LYS A 617 4.74 -23.93 -4.07
C LYS A 617 4.14 -24.18 -2.69
N ARG A 618 3.88 -25.46 -2.31
CA ARG A 618 3.42 -25.78 -0.95
C ARG A 618 4.46 -25.42 0.12
N ILE A 619 5.73 -25.70 -0.13
CA ILE A 619 6.82 -25.32 0.80
C ILE A 619 6.88 -23.80 0.94
N TRP A 620 6.79 -23.06 -0.16
CA TRP A 620 6.81 -21.62 -0.20
C TRP A 620 5.59 -20.99 0.52
N SER A 621 4.40 -21.58 0.37
CA SER A 621 3.17 -21.10 1.01
C SER A 621 2.95 -21.61 2.43
N GLU A 622 3.84 -22.47 2.97
CA GLU A 622 3.66 -23.02 4.32
C GLU A 622 3.63 -21.95 5.41
N THR A 623 4.43 -20.91 5.29
CA THR A 623 4.46 -19.80 6.26
C THR A 623 3.14 -19.03 6.26
N THR A 624 2.61 -18.67 5.09
CA THR A 624 1.28 -18.08 4.96
C THR A 624 0.19 -18.94 5.59
N TYR A 625 0.15 -20.23 5.27
CA TYR A 625 -0.81 -21.16 5.88
C TYR A 625 -0.74 -21.17 7.41
N ARG A 626 0.48 -21.22 7.98
CA ARG A 626 0.65 -21.24 9.44
C ARG A 626 0.22 -19.93 10.09
N MET A 627 0.48 -18.79 9.44
CA MET A 627 0.04 -17.48 9.92
C MET A 627 -1.48 -17.34 9.86
N GLN A 628 -2.12 -17.72 8.76
CA GLN A 628 -3.57 -17.74 8.62
C GLN A 628 -4.23 -18.69 9.62
N LYS A 629 -3.70 -19.89 9.81
CA LYS A 629 -4.24 -20.85 10.78
C LYS A 629 -4.23 -20.34 12.22
N LEU A 630 -3.29 -19.47 12.58
CA LEU A 630 -3.21 -18.85 13.91
C LEU A 630 -4.15 -17.63 14.04
N ARG A 631 -4.43 -16.95 12.96
CA ARG A 631 -5.15 -15.67 12.93
C ARG A 631 -6.61 -15.82 12.55
N ASP A 632 -6.91 -16.68 11.60
CA ASP A 632 -8.19 -16.83 10.92
C ASP A 632 -8.87 -18.17 11.32
N ASN A 633 -9.97 -18.53 10.65
CA ASN A 633 -10.56 -19.85 10.81
C ASN A 633 -9.59 -20.94 10.30
N PRO A 634 -9.15 -21.87 11.18
CA PRO A 634 -8.16 -22.88 10.80
C PRO A 634 -8.60 -23.82 9.67
N ALA A 635 -9.92 -24.10 9.55
CA ALA A 635 -10.45 -24.96 8.49
C ALA A 635 -10.38 -24.28 7.13
N CYS A 636 -10.69 -22.97 7.05
CA CYS A 636 -10.56 -22.18 5.83
C CYS A 636 -9.10 -22.07 5.39
N ALA A 637 -8.19 -21.78 6.34
CA ALA A 637 -6.75 -21.75 6.06
C ALA A 637 -6.23 -23.10 5.52
N GLN A 638 -6.72 -24.22 6.06
CA GLN A 638 -6.36 -25.56 5.57
C GLN A 638 -6.88 -25.78 4.15
N GLN A 639 -8.13 -25.40 3.86
CA GLN A 639 -8.72 -25.54 2.53
C GLN A 639 -7.93 -24.75 1.47
N GLU A 640 -7.59 -23.50 1.78
CA GLU A 640 -6.77 -22.66 0.88
C GLU A 640 -5.40 -23.31 0.59
N TYR A 641 -4.74 -23.81 1.62
CA TYR A 641 -3.46 -24.48 1.49
C TYR A 641 -3.53 -25.78 0.68
N ASP A 642 -4.64 -26.53 0.81
CA ASP A 642 -4.85 -27.79 0.09
C ASP A 642 -5.26 -27.58 -1.38
N CYS A 643 -5.84 -26.40 -1.75
CA CYS A 643 -6.10 -26.05 -3.15
C CYS A 643 -4.81 -26.04 -4.00
N ILE A 644 -3.64 -25.81 -3.41
CA ILE A 644 -2.33 -25.87 -4.11
C ILE A 644 -2.08 -27.27 -4.68
N LEU A 645 -2.68 -28.32 -4.12
CA LEU A 645 -2.52 -29.71 -4.59
C LEU A 645 -3.30 -30.00 -5.87
N ASP A 646 -4.27 -29.16 -6.22
CA ASP A 646 -5.04 -29.35 -7.46
C ASP A 646 -4.22 -28.86 -8.66
N ALA A 647 -3.44 -29.77 -9.22
CA ALA A 647 -2.67 -29.51 -10.43
C ALA A 647 -3.53 -29.28 -11.69
N ALA A 648 -4.84 -29.57 -11.61
CA ALA A 648 -5.79 -29.39 -12.71
C ALA A 648 -6.57 -28.06 -12.59
N ASP A 649 -6.34 -27.27 -11.54
CA ASP A 649 -6.94 -25.96 -11.40
C ASP A 649 -6.62 -25.08 -12.62
N PRO A 650 -7.63 -24.68 -13.42
CA PRO A 650 -7.40 -23.85 -14.60
C PRO A 650 -7.06 -22.39 -14.27
N GLY A 651 -7.20 -21.97 -13.01
CA GLY A 651 -7.13 -20.57 -12.60
C GLY A 651 -8.28 -19.72 -13.15
N LEU A 652 -8.12 -18.41 -13.11
CA LEU A 652 -9.10 -17.46 -13.64
C LEU A 652 -9.16 -17.51 -15.17
N GLN A 653 -10.30 -17.89 -15.73
CA GLN A 653 -10.51 -17.98 -17.19
C GLN A 653 -11.81 -17.30 -17.61
N VAL A 654 -11.69 -16.28 -18.44
CA VAL A 654 -12.82 -15.50 -18.97
C VAL A 654 -13.44 -16.21 -20.16
N LYS A 655 -14.78 -16.36 -20.13
CA LYS A 655 -15.56 -16.80 -21.27
C LYS A 655 -16.83 -15.92 -21.34
N LEU A 656 -16.89 -15.00 -22.29
CA LEU A 656 -18.03 -14.11 -22.43
C LEU A 656 -18.99 -14.62 -23.52
N THR A 657 -20.28 -14.37 -23.35
CA THR A 657 -21.35 -14.63 -24.33
C THR A 657 -21.65 -13.39 -25.17
N TYR A 658 -20.98 -12.28 -24.91
CA TYR A 658 -21.13 -11.00 -25.59
C TYR A 658 -19.75 -10.44 -25.96
N ASP A 659 -19.70 -9.47 -26.88
CA ASP A 659 -18.46 -8.76 -27.23
C ASP A 659 -18.26 -7.60 -26.24
N VAL A 660 -17.22 -7.70 -25.42
CA VAL A 660 -16.86 -6.65 -24.43
C VAL A 660 -16.46 -5.33 -25.09
N ASN A 661 -16.09 -5.31 -26.36
CA ASN A 661 -15.73 -4.11 -27.11
C ASN A 661 -16.94 -3.46 -27.79
N GLU A 662 -18.09 -4.14 -27.80
CA GLU A 662 -19.32 -3.58 -28.37
C GLU A 662 -19.84 -2.45 -27.49
N ASN A 663 -19.97 -1.26 -28.04
CA ASN A 663 -20.58 -0.13 -27.35
C ASN A 663 -22.09 -0.14 -27.59
N ILE A 664 -22.84 -0.77 -26.67
CA ILE A 664 -24.29 -0.85 -26.70
C ILE A 664 -25.02 0.47 -26.33
N THR A 665 -24.28 1.49 -25.88
CA THR A 665 -24.86 2.79 -25.49
C THR A 665 -25.33 3.61 -26.69
N ALA A 666 -25.55 3.01 -27.78
CA ALA A 666 -26.12 3.37 -29.08
C ALA A 666 -26.23 4.90 -29.41
N PRO A 667 -26.19 5.28 -30.70
CA PRO A 667 -26.33 6.67 -31.15
C PRO A 667 -27.58 7.39 -30.63
N ALA A 668 -28.59 6.65 -30.20
CA ALA A 668 -29.85 7.20 -29.64
C ALA A 668 -29.63 7.95 -28.31
N LEU A 669 -28.64 7.55 -27.49
CA LEU A 669 -28.35 8.16 -26.18
C LEU A 669 -27.54 9.47 -26.28
N LEU A 670 -27.02 9.82 -27.45
CA LEU A 670 -26.31 11.09 -27.67
C LEU A 670 -27.19 12.34 -27.42
N LYS A 671 -28.52 12.18 -27.47
CA LYS A 671 -29.49 13.28 -27.26
C LYS A 671 -30.11 13.30 -25.86
N TYR A 672 -30.12 12.18 -25.16
CA TYR A 672 -30.73 12.05 -23.84
C TYR A 672 -29.96 11.01 -23.04
N ARG A 673 -29.40 11.42 -21.90
CA ARG A 673 -28.77 10.53 -20.92
C ARG A 673 -29.69 10.42 -19.71
N PRO A 674 -30.22 9.23 -19.40
CA PRO A 674 -31.04 9.07 -18.20
C PRO A 674 -30.22 9.36 -16.94
N THR A 675 -30.86 9.92 -15.93
CA THR A 675 -30.21 10.22 -14.64
C THR A 675 -30.22 9.02 -13.74
N ILE A 676 -29.09 8.78 -13.06
CA ILE A 676 -28.96 7.79 -12.02
C ILE A 676 -28.42 8.43 -10.73
N ALA A 677 -29.04 8.08 -9.59
CA ALA A 677 -28.54 8.45 -8.28
C ALA A 677 -27.41 7.49 -7.87
N ILE A 678 -26.19 8.01 -7.75
CA ILE A 678 -25.07 7.32 -7.14
C ILE A 678 -25.20 7.54 -5.64
N LEU A 679 -25.86 6.59 -4.98
CA LEU A 679 -26.30 6.72 -3.61
C LEU A 679 -25.18 6.35 -2.65
N ARG A 680 -24.95 7.20 -1.65
CA ARG A 680 -24.00 6.97 -0.59
C ARG A 680 -24.46 7.51 0.76
N GLU A 681 -23.92 6.94 1.80
CA GLU A 681 -24.03 7.38 3.19
C GLU A 681 -22.62 7.66 3.73
N GLN A 682 -22.49 8.26 4.91
CA GLN A 682 -21.20 8.43 5.58
C GLN A 682 -20.47 7.09 5.69
N GLY A 683 -19.16 7.06 5.35
CA GLY A 683 -18.35 5.85 5.34
C GLY A 683 -18.38 5.04 4.01
N VAL A 684 -19.29 5.36 3.09
CA VAL A 684 -19.28 4.77 1.73
C VAL A 684 -18.08 5.33 0.96
N ASN A 685 -17.36 4.46 0.23
CA ASN A 685 -16.12 4.83 -0.45
C ASN A 685 -16.08 4.46 -1.95
N GLY A 686 -17.05 3.69 -2.46
CA GLY A 686 -17.10 3.17 -3.83
C GLY A 686 -17.92 4.02 -4.83
N HIS A 687 -18.25 5.26 -4.52
CA HIS A 687 -19.16 6.07 -5.35
C HIS A 687 -18.50 6.67 -6.59
N VAL A 688 -17.19 6.93 -6.57
CA VAL A 688 -16.47 7.54 -7.71
C VAL A 688 -16.37 6.56 -8.86
N GLU A 689 -15.94 5.34 -8.62
CA GLU A 689 -15.87 4.26 -9.61
C GLU A 689 -17.25 3.84 -10.10
N MET A 690 -18.26 3.86 -9.22
CA MET A 690 -19.66 3.61 -9.61
C MET A 690 -20.16 4.70 -10.57
N ALA A 691 -19.91 5.97 -10.26
CA ALA A 691 -20.25 7.08 -11.13
C ALA A 691 -19.57 6.96 -12.50
N ALA A 692 -18.28 6.61 -12.51
CA ALA A 692 -17.52 6.41 -13.75
C ALA A 692 -18.06 5.26 -14.59
N ALA A 693 -18.48 4.15 -13.96
CA ALA A 693 -19.07 3.01 -14.66
C ALA A 693 -20.41 3.40 -15.34
N PHE A 694 -21.28 4.09 -14.63
CA PHE A 694 -22.56 4.53 -15.20
C PHE A 694 -22.41 5.66 -16.22
N ASP A 695 -21.45 6.58 -16.03
CA ASP A 695 -21.14 7.59 -17.05
C ASP A 695 -20.67 6.96 -18.36
N ARG A 696 -19.79 5.95 -18.27
CA ARG A 696 -19.35 5.14 -19.41
C ARG A 696 -20.50 4.39 -20.08
N ALA A 697 -21.48 3.93 -19.30
CA ALA A 697 -22.69 3.27 -19.79
C ALA A 697 -23.72 4.25 -20.37
N GLY A 698 -23.44 5.56 -20.42
CA GLY A 698 -24.29 6.56 -21.05
C GLY A 698 -25.34 7.22 -20.14
N PHE A 699 -25.23 7.05 -18.82
CA PHE A 699 -26.06 7.75 -17.84
C PHE A 699 -25.45 9.10 -17.45
N THR A 700 -26.30 9.99 -16.92
CA THR A 700 -25.86 11.14 -16.14
C THR A 700 -25.82 10.71 -14.67
N ALA A 701 -24.62 10.45 -14.15
CA ALA A 701 -24.40 10.02 -12.79
C ALA A 701 -24.42 11.21 -11.83
N ILE A 702 -25.31 11.20 -10.85
CA ILE A 702 -25.49 12.27 -9.86
C ILE A 702 -25.12 11.73 -8.49
N ASP A 703 -24.15 12.36 -7.80
CA ASP A 703 -23.80 12.06 -6.43
C ASP A 703 -24.93 12.44 -5.47
N VAL A 704 -25.50 11.47 -4.79
CA VAL A 704 -26.61 11.63 -3.84
C VAL A 704 -26.21 11.07 -2.48
N HIS A 705 -25.99 11.97 -1.53
CA HIS A 705 -25.78 11.59 -0.13
C HIS A 705 -27.14 11.42 0.57
N MET A 706 -27.25 10.47 1.50
CA MET A 706 -28.51 10.25 2.24
C MET A 706 -29.05 11.50 2.92
N SER A 707 -28.18 12.42 3.36
CA SER A 707 -28.61 13.72 3.88
C SER A 707 -29.41 14.56 2.86
N ASP A 708 -29.17 14.39 1.56
CA ASP A 708 -29.91 15.10 0.51
C ASP A 708 -31.38 14.62 0.43
N ILE A 709 -31.58 13.30 0.58
CA ILE A 709 -32.94 12.70 0.60
C ILE A 709 -33.66 13.05 1.91
N ILE A 710 -32.97 12.84 3.05
CA ILE A 710 -33.55 13.10 4.39
C ILE A 710 -33.97 14.55 4.53
N THR A 711 -33.21 15.49 4.01
CA THR A 711 -33.57 16.93 4.05
C THR A 711 -34.57 17.35 2.95
N GLY A 712 -34.76 16.49 1.94
CA GLY A 712 -35.65 16.77 0.79
C GLY A 712 -35.02 17.66 -0.28
N ARG A 713 -33.71 17.84 -0.29
CA ARG A 713 -32.97 18.52 -1.37
C ARG A 713 -33.02 17.74 -2.67
N VAL A 714 -33.03 16.41 -2.60
CA VAL A 714 -33.09 15.49 -3.73
C VAL A 714 -34.31 14.58 -3.55
N LYS A 715 -35.00 14.28 -4.65
CA LYS A 715 -36.13 13.35 -4.70
C LYS A 715 -35.82 12.21 -5.67
N LEU A 716 -36.14 10.97 -5.28
CA LEU A 716 -35.87 9.80 -6.11
C LEU A 716 -36.74 9.70 -7.35
N VAL A 717 -37.86 10.45 -7.41
CA VAL A 717 -38.70 10.52 -8.62
C VAL A 717 -37.96 11.09 -9.83
N ASP A 718 -36.90 11.86 -9.62
CA ASP A 718 -36.11 12.50 -10.68
C ASP A 718 -35.13 11.53 -11.38
N PHE A 719 -35.01 10.28 -10.88
CA PHE A 719 -34.03 9.30 -11.36
C PHE A 719 -34.68 8.09 -12.02
N LYS A 720 -33.97 7.52 -13.00
CA LYS A 720 -34.31 6.25 -13.63
C LYS A 720 -33.62 5.05 -12.96
N GLY A 721 -32.55 5.29 -12.25
CA GLY A 721 -31.80 4.28 -11.51
C GLY A 721 -31.30 4.79 -10.16
N VAL A 722 -31.09 3.86 -9.24
CA VAL A 722 -30.37 4.06 -7.99
C VAL A 722 -29.26 3.02 -7.90
N ALA A 723 -28.01 3.47 -7.74
CA ALA A 723 -26.88 2.62 -7.47
C ALA A 723 -26.37 2.86 -6.05
N ALA A 724 -26.61 1.92 -5.15
CA ALA A 724 -26.09 1.93 -3.77
C ALA A 724 -24.67 1.36 -3.77
N CYS A 725 -23.71 2.19 -3.34
CA CYS A 725 -22.28 1.90 -3.48
C CYS A 725 -21.71 1.08 -2.33
N GLY A 726 -20.52 0.49 -2.56
CA GLY A 726 -19.74 -0.20 -1.55
C GLY A 726 -19.03 0.75 -0.59
N GLY A 727 -18.59 0.23 0.52
CA GLY A 727 -17.90 0.92 1.60
C GLY A 727 -18.29 0.39 2.97
N PHE A 728 -18.27 1.25 3.98
CA PHE A 728 -18.55 0.90 5.38
C PHE A 728 -19.47 1.96 5.99
N SER A 729 -20.73 1.93 5.60
CA SER A 729 -21.70 2.92 6.09
C SER A 729 -21.83 2.88 7.62
N TYR A 730 -21.63 4.04 8.27
CA TYR A 730 -21.57 4.16 9.73
C TYR A 730 -20.48 3.27 10.37
N GLY A 731 -19.37 2.97 9.65
CA GLY A 731 -18.32 2.08 10.13
C GLY A 731 -18.80 0.66 10.41
N ASP A 732 -19.91 0.23 9.79
CA ASP A 732 -20.58 -1.06 9.99
C ASP A 732 -20.82 -1.44 11.47
N VAL A 733 -20.97 -0.45 12.36
CA VAL A 733 -21.10 -0.65 13.82
C VAL A 733 -22.27 -1.55 14.20
N LEU A 734 -23.37 -1.50 13.45
CA LEU A 734 -24.57 -2.33 13.65
C LEU A 734 -24.59 -3.61 12.80
N GLY A 735 -23.56 -3.81 11.98
CA GLY A 735 -23.51 -4.80 10.91
C GLY A 735 -23.43 -4.12 9.54
N ALA A 736 -22.88 -4.82 8.56
CA ALA A 736 -22.62 -4.29 7.23
C ALA A 736 -23.93 -3.85 6.53
N GLY A 737 -23.99 -2.57 6.14
CA GLY A 737 -25.17 -1.94 5.53
C GLY A 737 -26.38 -1.72 6.45
N GLU A 738 -26.35 -2.23 7.68
CA GLU A 738 -27.49 -2.16 8.61
C GLU A 738 -27.80 -0.72 9.04
N GLY A 739 -26.78 0.04 9.42
CA GLY A 739 -26.95 1.44 9.81
C GLY A 739 -27.60 2.27 8.70
N TRP A 740 -27.18 2.03 7.46
CA TRP A 740 -27.74 2.67 6.29
C TRP A 740 -29.20 2.27 6.03
N ALA A 741 -29.53 0.99 6.05
CA ALA A 741 -30.90 0.51 5.92
C ALA A 741 -31.82 1.09 7.01
N LYS A 742 -31.35 1.15 8.25
CA LYS A 742 -32.11 1.75 9.36
C LYS A 742 -32.33 3.25 9.19
N SER A 743 -31.37 3.98 8.61
CA SER A 743 -31.53 5.41 8.30
C SER A 743 -32.63 5.66 7.26
N ILE A 744 -32.91 4.66 6.40
CA ILE A 744 -34.01 4.69 5.43
C ILE A 744 -35.33 4.30 6.12
N LEU A 745 -35.36 3.12 6.76
CA LEU A 745 -36.60 2.52 7.31
C LEU A 745 -37.23 3.36 8.43
N PHE A 746 -36.39 3.99 9.28
CA PHE A 746 -36.85 4.76 10.43
C PHE A 746 -36.96 6.27 10.19
N ASN A 747 -36.65 6.74 8.97
CA ASN A 747 -36.92 8.12 8.56
C ASN A 747 -38.12 8.15 7.63
N PRO A 748 -39.27 8.74 8.00
CA PRO A 748 -40.51 8.68 7.21
C PRO A 748 -40.30 9.18 5.76
N ARG A 749 -39.60 10.32 5.58
CA ARG A 749 -39.35 10.87 4.24
C ARG A 749 -38.49 9.92 3.39
N ALA A 750 -37.40 9.42 3.95
CA ALA A 750 -36.55 8.52 3.22
C ALA A 750 -37.29 7.21 2.87
N ARG A 751 -38.02 6.63 3.82
CA ARG A 751 -38.82 5.44 3.59
C ARG A 751 -39.84 5.66 2.45
N ASP A 752 -40.59 6.74 2.49
CA ASP A 752 -41.61 7.07 1.48
C ASP A 752 -40.98 7.24 0.07
N GLU A 753 -39.84 7.93 -0.04
CA GLU A 753 -39.10 8.12 -1.29
C GLU A 753 -38.60 6.79 -1.88
N PHE A 754 -37.99 5.92 -1.05
CA PHE A 754 -37.51 4.62 -1.49
C PHE A 754 -38.64 3.65 -1.84
N GLU A 755 -39.68 3.59 -1.03
CA GLU A 755 -40.85 2.75 -1.29
C GLU A 755 -41.55 3.16 -2.57
N ALA A 756 -41.73 4.47 -2.80
CA ALA A 756 -42.31 5.01 -4.05
C ALA A 756 -41.40 4.69 -5.25
N PHE A 757 -40.08 4.80 -5.10
CA PHE A 757 -39.13 4.49 -6.18
C PHE A 757 -39.16 3.00 -6.56
N PHE A 758 -39.11 2.07 -5.59
CA PHE A 758 -39.13 0.64 -5.85
C PHE A 758 -40.46 0.11 -6.43
N LYS A 759 -41.57 0.85 -6.27
CA LYS A 759 -42.86 0.50 -6.86
C LYS A 759 -43.04 0.96 -8.30
N ARG A 760 -42.10 1.75 -8.83
CA ARG A 760 -42.15 2.20 -10.23
C ARG A 760 -41.71 1.08 -11.18
N ASP A 761 -42.38 0.94 -12.31
CA ASP A 761 -42.11 -0.02 -13.37
C ASP A 761 -41.11 0.48 -14.42
N ASP A 762 -40.68 1.76 -14.33
CA ASP A 762 -39.75 2.42 -15.23
C ASP A 762 -38.39 2.72 -14.60
N THR A 763 -38.03 2.04 -13.50
CA THR A 763 -36.80 2.24 -12.76
C THR A 763 -36.08 0.91 -12.49
N PHE A 764 -34.79 1.01 -12.14
CA PHE A 764 -33.99 -0.12 -11.67
C PHE A 764 -33.12 0.29 -10.48
N ALA A 765 -32.66 -0.71 -9.74
CA ALA A 765 -31.75 -0.53 -8.62
C ALA A 765 -30.57 -1.52 -8.69
N LEU A 766 -29.40 -1.08 -8.28
CA LEU A 766 -28.19 -1.89 -8.14
C LEU A 766 -27.59 -1.64 -6.76
N GLY A 767 -27.32 -2.70 -6.01
CA GLY A 767 -26.53 -2.67 -4.77
C GLY A 767 -25.22 -3.40 -4.96
N VAL A 768 -24.11 -2.79 -4.54
CA VAL A 768 -22.77 -3.38 -4.60
C VAL A 768 -22.16 -3.36 -3.21
N CYS A 769 -21.62 -4.51 -2.75
CA CYS A 769 -20.97 -4.68 -1.46
C CYS A 769 -21.86 -4.15 -0.31
N ASN A 770 -21.45 -3.11 0.41
CA ASN A 770 -22.25 -2.50 1.49
C ASN A 770 -23.64 -2.02 1.02
N GLY A 771 -23.75 -1.53 -0.23
CA GLY A 771 -25.02 -1.21 -0.86
C GLY A 771 -25.90 -2.44 -1.11
N CYS A 772 -25.32 -3.60 -1.43
CA CYS A 772 -26.03 -4.87 -1.52
C CYS A 772 -26.54 -5.34 -0.16
N GLN A 773 -25.71 -5.27 0.86
CA GLN A 773 -26.05 -5.59 2.25
C GLN A 773 -27.18 -4.66 2.77
N MET A 774 -27.09 -3.38 2.45
CA MET A 774 -28.15 -2.41 2.77
C MET A 774 -29.48 -2.78 2.10
N MET A 775 -29.46 -3.06 0.79
CA MET A 775 -30.68 -3.43 0.06
C MET A 775 -31.29 -4.74 0.56
N SER A 776 -30.47 -5.72 0.93
CA SER A 776 -30.93 -6.95 1.58
C SER A 776 -31.74 -6.65 2.84
N ASN A 777 -31.34 -5.68 3.63
CA ASN A 777 -32.05 -5.22 4.83
C ASN A 777 -33.29 -4.36 4.53
N LEU A 778 -33.51 -3.95 3.27
CA LEU A 778 -34.72 -3.25 2.79
C LEU A 778 -35.76 -4.20 2.17
N HIS A 779 -35.58 -5.52 2.27
CA HIS A 779 -36.44 -6.52 1.60
C HIS A 779 -37.94 -6.31 1.84
N GLU A 780 -38.36 -5.72 2.95
CA GLU A 780 -39.77 -5.45 3.26
C GLU A 780 -40.40 -4.32 2.42
N ILE A 781 -39.59 -3.43 1.83
CA ILE A 781 -40.07 -2.33 0.97
C ILE A 781 -39.73 -2.50 -0.52
N ILE A 782 -38.92 -3.51 -0.86
CA ILE A 782 -38.54 -3.84 -2.24
C ILE A 782 -39.48 -4.95 -2.74
N PRO A 783 -40.33 -4.70 -3.74
CA PRO A 783 -41.27 -5.71 -4.23
C PRO A 783 -40.57 -6.98 -4.72
N GLY A 784 -40.98 -8.14 -4.22
CA GLY A 784 -40.43 -9.44 -4.58
C GLY A 784 -39.11 -9.83 -3.92
N ALA A 785 -38.64 -9.06 -2.93
CA ALA A 785 -37.39 -9.29 -2.23
C ALA A 785 -37.54 -10.01 -0.87
N GLU A 786 -38.72 -10.48 -0.54
CA GLU A 786 -39.03 -11.07 0.77
C GLU A 786 -38.17 -12.30 1.12
N HIS A 787 -37.57 -12.93 0.10
CA HIS A 787 -36.71 -14.09 0.22
C HIS A 787 -35.21 -13.75 0.27
N TRP A 788 -34.83 -12.47 0.18
CA TRP A 788 -33.41 -12.09 0.20
C TRP A 788 -32.77 -12.42 1.55
N ALA A 789 -31.58 -13.00 1.49
CA ALA A 789 -30.85 -13.40 2.67
C ALA A 789 -30.24 -12.19 3.39
N HIS A 790 -30.08 -12.32 4.70
CA HIS A 790 -29.25 -11.43 5.49
C HIS A 790 -27.79 -11.89 5.39
N PHE A 791 -26.87 -10.95 5.19
CA PHE A 791 -25.44 -11.26 5.10
C PHE A 791 -24.80 -11.28 6.49
N GLY A 792 -24.10 -12.36 6.80
CA GLY A 792 -23.34 -12.54 8.02
C GLY A 792 -21.83 -12.56 7.78
N ARG A 793 -21.09 -12.69 8.88
CA ARG A 793 -19.64 -12.72 8.88
C ARG A 793 -19.10 -13.88 8.02
N ASN A 794 -18.03 -13.61 7.27
CA ASN A 794 -17.33 -14.62 6.47
C ASN A 794 -16.91 -15.83 7.32
N LEU A 795 -16.94 -17.03 6.74
CA LEU A 795 -16.52 -18.27 7.41
C LEU A 795 -15.04 -18.24 7.82
N SER A 796 -14.22 -17.50 7.10
CA SER A 796 -12.79 -17.27 7.44
C SER A 796 -12.58 -16.42 8.69
N GLU A 797 -13.63 -15.73 9.15
CA GLU A 797 -13.61 -14.76 10.24
C GLU A 797 -12.73 -13.51 9.94
N GLN A 798 -12.39 -13.31 8.67
CA GLN A 798 -11.60 -12.19 8.18
C GLN A 798 -12.29 -11.45 7.03
N PHE A 799 -11.79 -10.25 6.75
CA PHE A 799 -12.07 -9.57 5.50
C PHE A 799 -11.41 -10.35 4.36
N GLU A 800 -12.16 -10.63 3.31
CA GLU A 800 -11.68 -11.35 2.14
C GLU A 800 -11.62 -10.41 0.93
N ALA A 801 -10.42 -10.24 0.38
CA ALA A 801 -10.19 -9.47 -0.84
C ALA A 801 -9.60 -10.39 -1.91
N ARG A 802 -10.46 -10.88 -2.81
CA ARG A 802 -10.10 -11.90 -3.81
C ARG A 802 -10.75 -11.64 -5.15
N PHE A 803 -10.11 -12.12 -6.23
CA PHE A 803 -10.78 -12.39 -7.49
C PHE A 803 -11.36 -13.80 -7.47
N VAL A 804 -12.65 -13.91 -7.80
CA VAL A 804 -13.34 -15.20 -7.88
C VAL A 804 -14.05 -15.32 -9.22
N MET A 805 -14.11 -16.53 -9.78
CA MET A 805 -14.85 -16.78 -11.00
C MET A 805 -16.33 -16.94 -10.69
N VAL A 806 -17.17 -16.18 -11.41
CA VAL A 806 -18.63 -16.32 -11.39
C VAL A 806 -19.15 -16.71 -12.75
N GLU A 807 -20.31 -17.39 -12.77
CA GLU A 807 -21.06 -17.66 -13.99
C GLU A 807 -22.42 -16.97 -13.89
N VAL A 808 -22.72 -16.14 -14.88
CA VAL A 808 -24.00 -15.41 -14.94
C VAL A 808 -25.11 -16.42 -15.26
N GLN A 809 -26.02 -16.60 -14.31
CA GLN A 809 -27.20 -17.46 -14.49
C GLN A 809 -28.30 -16.72 -15.29
N PRO A 810 -29.21 -17.45 -15.97
CA PRO A 810 -30.40 -16.84 -16.55
C PRO A 810 -31.17 -16.00 -15.51
N SER A 811 -31.42 -14.74 -15.83
CA SER A 811 -32.03 -13.76 -14.90
C SER A 811 -33.00 -12.86 -15.65
N PRO A 812 -34.11 -12.42 -15.02
CA PRO A 812 -35.01 -11.41 -15.58
C PRO A 812 -34.43 -9.98 -15.43
N SER A 813 -33.28 -9.83 -14.78
CA SER A 813 -32.64 -8.51 -14.58
C SER A 813 -32.17 -7.93 -15.91
N ILE A 814 -32.54 -6.68 -16.17
CA ILE A 814 -32.06 -5.92 -17.34
C ILE A 814 -30.53 -5.71 -17.32
N LEU A 815 -29.90 -5.79 -16.14
CA LEU A 815 -28.45 -5.63 -15.99
C LEU A 815 -27.66 -6.85 -16.49
N PHE A 816 -28.32 -8.01 -16.64
CA PHE A 816 -27.72 -9.27 -17.08
C PHE A 816 -28.27 -9.76 -18.43
N ASP A 817 -29.02 -8.91 -19.13
CA ASP A 817 -29.58 -9.26 -20.43
C ASP A 817 -28.45 -9.58 -21.44
N GLY A 818 -28.55 -10.73 -22.12
CA GLY A 818 -27.53 -11.22 -23.04
C GLY A 818 -26.27 -11.83 -22.41
N MET A 819 -26.16 -11.83 -21.08
CA MET A 819 -24.94 -12.26 -20.39
C MET A 819 -25.00 -13.71 -19.85
N ALA A 820 -26.15 -14.37 -19.88
CA ALA A 820 -26.32 -15.71 -19.31
C ALA A 820 -25.29 -16.72 -19.89
N GLY A 821 -24.61 -17.46 -19.01
CA GLY A 821 -23.54 -18.40 -19.35
C GLY A 821 -22.15 -17.76 -19.49
N SER A 822 -22.04 -16.44 -19.35
CA SER A 822 -20.74 -15.76 -19.24
C SER A 822 -20.04 -16.14 -17.96
N ARG A 823 -18.75 -16.44 -18.04
CA ARG A 823 -17.86 -16.67 -16.89
C ARG A 823 -16.83 -15.55 -16.85
N MET A 824 -16.78 -14.85 -15.72
CA MET A 824 -15.91 -13.71 -15.56
C MET A 824 -15.38 -13.62 -14.12
N PRO A 825 -14.18 -13.05 -13.91
CA PRO A 825 -13.69 -12.76 -12.58
C PRO A 825 -14.44 -11.58 -11.97
N ILE A 826 -14.83 -11.72 -10.72
CA ILE A 826 -15.46 -10.66 -9.93
C ILE A 826 -14.60 -10.41 -8.68
N VAL A 827 -14.48 -9.17 -8.31
CA VAL A 827 -13.86 -8.76 -7.03
C VAL A 827 -14.81 -9.09 -5.90
N VAL A 828 -14.30 -9.83 -4.92
CA VAL A 828 -14.89 -9.99 -3.60
C VAL A 828 -14.05 -9.17 -2.62
N ALA A 829 -14.67 -8.26 -1.88
CA ALA A 829 -14.00 -7.40 -0.92
C ALA A 829 -14.97 -7.06 0.23
N HIS A 830 -15.10 -7.96 1.23
CA HIS A 830 -16.03 -7.81 2.34
C HIS A 830 -15.65 -8.65 3.57
N GLY A 831 -16.09 -8.22 4.75
CA GLY A 831 -16.03 -8.99 6.00
C GLY A 831 -17.30 -9.80 6.28
N GLU A 832 -18.43 -9.37 5.71
CA GLU A 832 -19.75 -9.97 5.86
C GLU A 832 -20.35 -10.29 4.49
N GLY A 833 -20.10 -11.47 3.98
CA GLY A 833 -20.58 -11.93 2.68
C GLY A 833 -21.20 -13.32 2.69
N TYR A 834 -21.31 -13.94 3.87
CA TYR A 834 -21.96 -15.24 4.03
C TYR A 834 -23.48 -15.06 4.19
N ALA A 835 -24.26 -15.65 3.26
CA ALA A 835 -25.70 -15.57 3.21
C ALA A 835 -26.38 -16.94 3.47
#